data_0d89f5e8ec261c2262cbf539b03ca676
#
_entry.id   0d89f5e8ec261c2262cbf539b03ca676
#
_cell.length_a   1.000
_cell.length_b   1.000
_cell.length_c   1.000
_cell.angle_alpha   90.00
_cell.angle_beta   90.00
_cell.angle_gamma   90.00
#
_symmetry.space_group_name_H-M   'P 1'
#
loop_
_entity.id
_entity.type
_entity.pdbx_description
1 polymer ?
#
loop_
_entity_poly.entity_id
_entity_poly.type
_entity_poly.pdbx_seq_one_letter_code
_entity_poly.pdbx_strand_id
1 'polypeptide(L)'
;MKRLLLSLAYWLGTILFWELLMHLSASLPLSRALPMVGFSLAVAALLTALTGLPGRAGRILFWILPPALFLVYAVQIVYEEIFGSLLSMAFVSMGGEAITAFWGIAIAAIGRKLLWLLAMLVPVVGSHILRRRFEIPAVVSWRQEGALVLTAAAVAVGTWAALPLLGSGAQSPAALFANSTATVDRWAEQFGVLTAELLDLRRQGSAVSGSLSEQLSAPVDLDEGEEETQRNILPELDFDVLASATDDQALQSLTAYFSTLSGTAKNDYTGYFAGYNLIVVCAEAFSNYLIDPDLTPTLYRMSQEGFVFENFYNSFPNLTTNGEYALCMGLMPDMSRMSFAVSMENYLPFCLGHIYADQGLPAYAYHNNVGTFYNRVNTHTNMGYTFKALDFGLDMEPGTPTSDLEMMEKTVDDYLQEPEFHAYYMTYSGHADYNFTDNAMSIQNEGLVADLPGSETLRAYIACQLELEKAMTYLLQRLEEAGIAERTVVVLTGDHMPYGLTEEDYAALAGDATSEPFWQYRNSFLCWNGGMDEPVVVEDYCCTQDILPTLLNLFGFSYDSRLLTGRDVLAPGEHLAVLKDGSFLTDGLVYNASTGQATWSGQADENRLNTLIQAVNNEFLVASSILGTDYYGFAFETLGLAENTEPSPTYASYADIAGKWYEDAVETLTRYGALSGGGTGAFSGENAASRADFTAMLARSLAGQEETGTALPYDDVEAGQWYYEPISHAWNAGWLAESDAFRPQDKITQAEAQEILDAAAAAYGLSRSWTEACVAEAMEAQAASGLELPEGQVSRGAAASMAAALVEEVYGS
;
A
#
# COMPACT_ATOMS: atom_id res chain seq x y z
N MET A 1 -1.33 49.85 -0.29
CA MET A 1 -0.02 49.26 -0.60
C MET A 1 0.71 48.68 0.65
N LYS A 2 0.96 49.47 1.72
CA LYS A 2 1.66 49.01 2.94
C LYS A 2 0.98 47.78 3.59
N ARG A 3 -0.36 47.77 3.77
CA ARG A 3 -1.11 46.64 4.37
C ARG A 3 -1.07 45.39 3.47
N LEU A 4 -1.12 45.56 2.14
CA LEU A 4 -1.02 44.48 1.18
C LEU A 4 0.36 43.82 1.25
N LEU A 5 1.42 44.63 1.28
CA LEU A 5 2.79 44.10 1.46
C LEU A 5 2.97 43.38 2.79
N LEU A 6 2.34 43.87 3.88
CA LEU A 6 2.35 43.21 5.16
C LEU A 6 1.58 41.88 5.16
N SER A 7 0.44 41.80 4.44
CA SER A 7 -0.30 40.54 4.26
C SER A 7 0.53 39.52 3.49
N LEU A 8 1.17 39.94 2.39
CA LEU A 8 2.07 39.08 1.61
C LEU A 8 3.28 38.62 2.44
N ALA A 9 3.90 39.54 3.17
CA ALA A 9 5.04 39.22 4.04
C ALA A 9 4.65 38.27 5.18
N TYR A 10 3.43 38.37 5.71
CA TYR A 10 2.93 37.42 6.71
C TYR A 10 2.78 36.03 6.12
N TRP A 11 2.12 35.86 4.98
CA TRP A 11 1.92 34.55 4.37
C TRP A 11 3.23 33.94 3.92
N LEU A 12 4.10 34.71 3.26
CA LEU A 12 5.41 34.22 2.83
C LEU A 12 6.28 33.83 4.03
N GLY A 13 6.32 34.68 5.05
CA GLY A 13 7.09 34.39 6.27
C GLY A 13 6.56 33.18 7.03
N THR A 14 5.24 32.99 7.05
CA THR A 14 4.58 31.83 7.67
C THR A 14 4.95 30.54 6.95
N ILE A 15 4.77 30.51 5.61
CA ILE A 15 5.06 29.32 4.80
C ILE A 15 6.55 28.97 4.92
N LEU A 16 7.45 29.91 4.65
CA LEU A 16 8.89 29.65 4.75
C LEU A 16 9.35 29.24 6.17
N PHE A 17 8.69 29.74 7.21
CA PHE A 17 8.97 29.32 8.57
C PHE A 17 8.55 27.87 8.82
N TRP A 18 7.37 27.45 8.35
CA TRP A 18 6.92 26.08 8.46
C TRP A 18 7.75 25.14 7.60
N GLU A 19 8.10 25.52 6.37
CA GLU A 19 9.02 24.74 5.51
C GLU A 19 10.38 24.55 6.18
N LEU A 20 10.92 25.60 6.79
CA LEU A 20 12.18 25.50 7.54
C LEU A 20 12.07 24.53 8.72
N LEU A 21 10.97 24.60 9.48
CA LEU A 21 10.75 23.69 10.62
C LEU A 21 10.61 22.24 10.16
N MET A 22 9.90 21.99 9.03
CA MET A 22 9.80 20.66 8.43
C MET A 22 11.16 20.13 8.01
N HIS A 23 11.93 20.89 7.25
CA HIS A 23 13.27 20.49 6.82
C HIS A 23 14.20 20.18 8.00
N LEU A 24 14.11 20.95 9.07
CA LEU A 24 14.94 20.72 10.28
C LEU A 24 14.45 19.52 11.10
N SER A 25 13.13 19.29 11.18
CA SER A 25 12.56 18.19 11.95
C SER A 25 12.69 16.84 11.26
N ALA A 26 12.52 16.82 9.93
CA ALA A 26 12.61 15.62 9.11
C ALA A 26 14.01 15.42 8.49
N SER A 27 15.00 16.24 8.89
CA SER A 27 16.37 16.18 8.37
C SER A 27 16.48 16.29 6.83
N LEU A 28 15.52 16.97 6.20
CA LEU A 28 15.51 17.16 4.74
C LEU A 28 16.60 18.17 4.30
N PRO A 29 17.32 17.94 3.20
CA PRO A 29 18.44 18.76 2.78
C PRO A 29 18.01 20.15 2.27
N LEU A 30 18.40 21.22 2.95
CA LEU A 30 18.13 22.60 2.52
C LEU A 30 18.92 23.04 1.26
N SER A 31 19.96 22.33 0.90
CA SER A 31 20.82 22.69 -0.24
C SER A 31 20.09 22.65 -1.59
N ARG A 32 19.00 21.90 -1.69
CA ARG A 32 18.19 21.76 -2.90
C ARG A 32 16.88 22.56 -2.86
N ALA A 33 16.57 23.23 -1.75
CA ALA A 33 15.31 23.90 -1.51
C ALA A 33 15.13 25.28 -2.22
N LEU A 34 15.99 25.63 -3.17
CA LEU A 34 15.86 26.92 -3.89
C LEU A 34 14.50 27.07 -4.62
N PRO A 35 13.96 26.09 -5.36
CA PRO A 35 12.65 26.19 -5.99
C PRO A 35 11.50 26.37 -4.98
N MET A 36 11.61 25.82 -3.78
CA MET A 36 10.65 25.97 -2.69
C MET A 36 10.33 27.43 -2.39
N VAL A 37 11.35 28.32 -2.43
CA VAL A 37 11.13 29.77 -2.17
C VAL A 37 10.24 30.40 -3.24
N GLY A 38 10.42 30.02 -4.51
CA GLY A 38 9.62 30.50 -5.62
C GLY A 38 8.15 30.03 -5.50
N PHE A 39 7.94 28.74 -5.27
CA PHE A 39 6.58 28.20 -5.10
C PHE A 39 5.91 28.73 -3.83
N SER A 40 6.64 28.87 -2.72
CA SER A 40 6.14 29.50 -1.49
C SER A 40 5.69 30.94 -1.72
N LEU A 41 6.39 31.71 -2.54
CA LEU A 41 6.00 33.07 -2.91
C LEU A 41 4.70 33.07 -3.76
N ALA A 42 4.55 32.13 -4.67
CA ALA A 42 3.33 31.98 -5.46
C ALA A 42 2.12 31.64 -4.56
N VAL A 43 2.27 30.69 -3.65
CA VAL A 43 1.23 30.33 -2.68
C VAL A 43 0.92 31.52 -1.74
N ALA A 44 1.91 32.23 -1.25
CA ALA A 44 1.72 33.41 -0.41
C ALA A 44 0.95 34.52 -1.12
N ALA A 45 1.20 34.74 -2.43
CA ALA A 45 0.45 35.71 -3.23
C ALA A 45 -1.01 35.28 -3.41
N LEU A 46 -1.28 33.99 -3.64
CA LEU A 46 -2.62 33.43 -3.73
C LEU A 46 -3.38 33.56 -2.40
N LEU A 47 -2.76 33.19 -1.29
CA LEU A 47 -3.36 33.31 0.06
C LEU A 47 -3.61 34.80 0.43
N THR A 48 -2.75 35.69 -0.05
CA THR A 48 -2.97 37.16 0.12
C THR A 48 -4.19 37.62 -0.66
N ALA A 49 -4.40 37.13 -1.88
CA ALA A 49 -5.59 37.39 -2.67
C ALA A 49 -6.85 36.87 -1.97
N LEU A 50 -6.88 35.59 -1.62
CA LEU A 50 -8.01 34.92 -0.97
C LEU A 50 -8.44 35.61 0.34
N THR A 51 -7.45 35.90 1.20
CA THR A 51 -7.72 36.56 2.48
C THR A 51 -8.01 38.09 2.33
N GLY A 52 -7.65 38.65 1.19
CA GLY A 52 -7.94 40.04 0.82
C GLY A 52 -9.35 40.28 0.27
N LEU A 53 -10.15 39.24 0.05
CA LEU A 53 -11.52 39.33 -0.46
C LEU A 53 -12.36 40.31 0.37
N PRO A 54 -13.21 41.14 -0.29
CA PRO A 54 -14.01 42.14 0.40
C PRO A 54 -15.11 41.53 1.30
N GLY A 55 -15.52 42.25 2.31
CA GLY A 55 -16.63 41.87 3.17
C GLY A 55 -16.25 40.88 4.30
N ARG A 56 -17.10 39.89 4.53
CA ARG A 56 -16.89 38.85 5.59
C ARG A 56 -16.00 37.70 5.13
N ALA A 57 -16.01 37.40 3.83
CA ALA A 57 -15.31 36.22 3.25
C ALA A 57 -13.80 36.26 3.55
N GLY A 58 -13.08 37.31 3.16
CA GLY A 58 -11.64 37.41 3.40
C GLY A 58 -11.26 37.33 4.89
N ARG A 59 -12.13 37.90 5.76
CA ARG A 59 -11.91 37.80 7.21
C ARG A 59 -12.12 36.39 7.75
N ILE A 60 -13.12 35.67 7.25
CA ILE A 60 -13.37 34.26 7.61
C ILE A 60 -12.21 33.42 7.14
N LEU A 61 -11.77 33.54 5.89
CA LEU A 61 -10.64 32.83 5.33
C LEU A 61 -9.35 33.08 6.13
N PHE A 62 -9.10 34.29 6.56
CA PHE A 62 -7.93 34.61 7.41
C PHE A 62 -8.00 33.98 8.82
N TRP A 63 -9.18 33.57 9.29
CA TRP A 63 -9.33 32.79 10.53
C TRP A 63 -9.13 31.29 10.32
N ILE A 64 -9.55 30.78 9.18
CA ILE A 64 -9.56 29.35 8.90
C ILE A 64 -8.22 28.89 8.31
N LEU A 65 -7.64 29.62 7.37
CA LEU A 65 -6.46 29.18 6.63
C LEU A 65 -5.19 28.98 7.50
N PRO A 66 -4.82 29.86 8.45
CA PRO A 66 -3.64 29.60 9.26
C PRO A 66 -3.75 28.32 10.10
N PRO A 67 -4.84 28.03 10.85
CA PRO A 67 -4.96 26.76 11.57
C PRO A 67 -5.12 25.56 10.61
N ALA A 68 -5.77 25.69 9.46
CA ALA A 68 -5.88 24.62 8.49
C ALA A 68 -4.52 24.23 7.89
N LEU A 69 -3.73 25.19 7.46
CA LEU A 69 -2.37 24.94 6.98
C LEU A 69 -1.45 24.42 8.10
N PHE A 70 -1.57 24.95 9.32
CA PHE A 70 -0.88 24.39 10.49
C PHE A 70 -1.20 22.89 10.63
N LEU A 71 -2.46 22.50 10.49
CA LEU A 71 -2.86 21.10 10.60
C LEU A 71 -2.18 20.23 9.54
N VAL A 72 -2.08 20.68 8.28
CA VAL A 72 -1.36 19.98 7.22
C VAL A 72 0.09 19.70 7.65
N TYR A 73 0.82 20.74 8.07
CA TYR A 73 2.21 20.54 8.50
C TYR A 73 2.32 19.72 9.78
N ALA A 74 1.37 19.85 10.72
CA ALA A 74 1.37 19.08 11.97
C ALA A 74 1.13 17.57 11.71
N VAL A 75 0.25 17.24 10.79
CA VAL A 75 0.03 15.84 10.36
C VAL A 75 1.30 15.30 9.71
N GLN A 76 1.89 16.05 8.79
CA GLN A 76 3.11 15.64 8.10
C GLN A 76 4.27 15.38 9.06
N ILE A 77 4.50 16.27 10.05
CA ILE A 77 5.61 16.11 11.00
C ILE A 77 5.41 14.94 11.98
N VAL A 78 4.14 14.64 12.33
CA VAL A 78 3.82 13.47 13.17
C VAL A 78 3.91 12.18 12.37
N TYR A 79 3.43 12.18 11.15
CA TYR A 79 3.49 11.03 10.26
C TYR A 79 4.96 10.67 9.92
N GLU A 80 5.78 11.68 9.63
CA GLU A 80 7.22 11.50 9.39
C GLU A 80 7.93 10.91 10.60
N GLU A 81 7.59 11.35 11.81
CA GLU A 81 8.15 10.80 13.05
C GLU A 81 7.81 9.31 13.25
N ILE A 82 6.66 8.87 12.76
CA ILE A 82 6.22 7.47 12.90
C ILE A 82 6.81 6.61 11.79
N PHE A 83 6.69 7.05 10.54
CA PHE A 83 6.95 6.23 9.36
C PHE A 83 8.24 6.59 8.60
N GLY A 84 9.00 7.58 9.05
CA GLY A 84 10.21 8.04 8.36
C GLY A 84 9.96 8.54 6.93
N SER A 85 8.73 8.98 6.62
CA SER A 85 8.31 9.52 5.33
C SER A 85 7.14 10.47 5.49
N LEU A 86 6.91 11.33 4.51
CA LEU A 86 5.73 12.19 4.47
C LEU A 86 4.49 11.43 3.98
N LEU A 87 3.33 11.79 4.53
CA LEU A 87 2.05 11.20 4.17
C LEU A 87 1.66 11.54 2.73
N SER A 88 1.35 10.54 1.92
CA SER A 88 0.70 10.73 0.63
C SER A 88 -0.83 10.76 0.78
N MET A 89 -1.49 11.54 -0.07
CA MET A 89 -2.95 11.61 -0.14
C MET A 89 -3.61 10.25 -0.45
N ALA A 90 -2.89 9.33 -1.09
CA ALA A 90 -3.35 7.96 -1.32
C ALA A 90 -3.76 7.24 -0.03
N PHE A 91 -3.07 7.50 1.08
CA PHE A 91 -3.30 6.84 2.37
C PHE A 91 -4.36 7.55 3.24
N VAL A 92 -4.85 8.71 2.84
CA VAL A 92 -5.85 9.46 3.61
C VAL A 92 -7.19 8.73 3.66
N SER A 93 -7.55 7.96 2.64
CA SER A 93 -8.77 7.15 2.60
C SER A 93 -8.81 6.05 3.66
N MET A 94 -7.64 5.59 4.13
CA MET A 94 -7.52 4.61 5.24
C MET A 94 -7.57 5.25 6.63
N GLY A 95 -7.71 6.57 6.72
CA GLY A 95 -7.55 7.33 7.97
C GLY A 95 -8.43 6.85 9.13
N GLY A 96 -9.59 6.25 8.88
CA GLY A 96 -10.47 5.71 9.93
C GLY A 96 -9.87 4.51 10.66
N GLU A 97 -9.36 3.54 9.93
CA GLU A 97 -8.75 2.31 10.46
C GLU A 97 -7.36 2.60 11.03
N ALA A 98 -6.55 3.39 10.32
CA ALA A 98 -5.23 3.80 10.76
C ALA A 98 -5.27 4.59 12.09
N ILE A 99 -6.25 5.49 12.29
CA ILE A 99 -6.39 6.22 13.56
C ILE A 99 -6.63 5.27 14.74
N THR A 100 -7.45 4.24 14.57
CA THR A 100 -7.71 3.27 15.65
C THR A 100 -6.51 2.38 15.93
N ALA A 101 -5.78 1.95 14.89
CA ALA A 101 -4.62 1.07 15.02
C ALA A 101 -3.39 1.79 15.60
N PHE A 102 -3.16 3.06 15.22
CA PHE A 102 -1.92 3.80 15.54
C PHE A 102 -2.10 4.91 16.59
N TRP A 103 -3.22 4.97 17.32
CA TRP A 103 -3.51 6.07 18.25
C TRP A 103 -2.45 6.22 19.35
N GLY A 104 -1.97 5.13 19.95
CA GLY A 104 -0.92 5.13 20.97
C GLY A 104 0.40 5.70 20.43
N ILE A 105 0.83 5.19 19.28
CA ILE A 105 2.04 5.62 18.59
C ILE A 105 1.95 7.10 18.18
N ALA A 106 0.78 7.54 17.70
CA ALA A 106 0.55 8.94 17.32
C ALA A 106 0.68 9.89 18.53
N ILE A 107 0.14 9.53 19.71
CA ILE A 107 0.29 10.33 20.94
C ILE A 107 1.77 10.42 21.35
N ALA A 108 2.50 9.32 21.31
CA ALA A 108 3.93 9.31 21.62
C ALA A 108 4.73 10.18 20.63
N ALA A 109 4.45 10.08 19.33
CA ALA A 109 5.07 10.91 18.29
C ALA A 109 4.76 12.42 18.48
N ILE A 110 3.51 12.76 18.80
CA ILE A 110 3.12 14.13 19.17
C ILE A 110 3.95 14.61 20.39
N GLY A 111 4.15 13.74 21.37
CA GLY A 111 4.98 14.06 22.55
C GLY A 111 6.44 14.35 22.17
N ARG A 112 7.06 13.53 21.33
CA ARG A 112 8.43 13.72 20.84
C ARG A 112 8.57 14.99 19.98
N LYS A 113 7.60 15.27 19.10
CA LYS A 113 7.58 16.47 18.23
C LYS A 113 6.94 17.71 18.87
N LEU A 114 6.58 17.67 20.17
CA LEU A 114 5.82 18.75 20.83
C LEU A 114 6.46 20.14 20.68
N LEU A 115 7.77 20.27 20.79
CA LEU A 115 8.45 21.55 20.64
C LEU A 115 8.35 22.10 19.22
N TRP A 116 8.40 21.24 18.20
CA TRP A 116 8.22 21.60 16.80
C TRP A 116 6.79 22.07 16.53
N LEU A 117 5.81 21.33 17.04
CA LEU A 117 4.39 21.66 16.93
C LEU A 117 4.07 23.00 17.62
N LEU A 118 4.63 23.25 18.82
CA LEU A 118 4.48 24.53 19.51
C LEU A 118 5.15 25.68 18.73
N ALA A 119 6.31 25.46 18.12
CA ALA A 119 6.96 26.44 17.26
C ALA A 119 6.08 26.75 16.02
N MET A 120 5.48 25.72 15.40
CA MET A 120 4.57 25.89 14.25
C MET A 120 3.30 26.67 14.59
N LEU A 121 2.86 26.70 15.84
CA LEU A 121 1.72 27.52 16.29
C LEU A 121 2.02 29.04 16.31
N VAL A 122 3.29 29.44 16.30
CA VAL A 122 3.69 30.86 16.39
C VAL A 122 3.04 31.75 15.30
N PRO A 123 3.04 31.39 14.01
CA PRO A 123 2.34 32.16 12.97
C PRO A 123 0.82 32.20 13.16
N VAL A 124 0.22 31.09 13.64
CA VAL A 124 -1.24 31.01 13.90
C VAL A 124 -1.63 32.01 14.99
N VAL A 125 -0.92 32.01 16.13
CA VAL A 125 -1.12 32.97 17.22
C VAL A 125 -0.78 34.38 16.75
N GLY A 126 0.31 34.53 15.99
CA GLY A 126 0.74 35.79 15.37
C GLY A 126 -0.33 36.40 14.48
N SER A 127 -1.09 35.60 13.73
CA SER A 127 -2.20 36.09 12.91
C SER A 127 -3.23 36.90 13.71
N HIS A 128 -3.50 36.45 14.93
CA HIS A 128 -4.44 37.09 15.84
C HIS A 128 -3.96 38.49 16.31
N ILE A 129 -2.66 38.60 16.62
CA ILE A 129 -1.99 39.83 17.06
C ILE A 129 -1.90 40.80 15.87
N LEU A 130 -1.47 40.34 14.72
CA LEU A 130 -1.27 41.14 13.53
C LEU A 130 -2.60 41.72 13.01
N ARG A 131 -3.67 40.95 13.09
CA ARG A 131 -5.02 41.44 12.76
C ARG A 131 -5.45 42.61 13.63
N ARG A 132 -5.20 42.55 14.95
CA ARG A 132 -5.60 43.59 15.88
C ARG A 132 -4.74 44.84 15.75
N ARG A 133 -3.45 44.72 15.50
CA ARG A 133 -2.46 45.79 15.57
C ARG A 133 -2.17 46.44 14.20
N PHE A 134 -2.26 45.65 13.10
CA PHE A 134 -1.87 46.09 11.76
C PHE A 134 -2.99 46.00 10.74
N GLU A 135 -4.23 45.69 11.17
CA GLU A 135 -5.42 45.55 10.34
C GLU A 135 -5.18 44.64 9.11
N ILE A 136 -4.54 43.52 9.30
CA ILE A 136 -4.37 42.45 8.32
C ILE A 136 -5.55 41.46 8.47
N PRO A 137 -6.10 40.88 7.40
CA PRO A 137 -5.69 40.99 6.01
C PRO A 137 -6.12 42.38 5.38
N ALA A 138 -5.33 42.83 4.42
CA ALA A 138 -5.68 44.01 3.66
C ALA A 138 -6.87 43.71 2.72
N VAL A 139 -7.95 44.47 2.80
CA VAL A 139 -9.01 44.37 1.79
C VAL A 139 -8.44 44.86 0.45
N VAL A 140 -8.53 44.03 -0.57
CA VAL A 140 -8.06 44.33 -1.93
C VAL A 140 -9.23 44.65 -2.87
N SER A 141 -8.98 45.52 -3.83
CA SER A 141 -9.92 45.73 -4.96
C SER A 141 -9.82 44.56 -5.93
N TRP A 142 -10.87 44.32 -6.72
CA TRP A 142 -10.88 43.25 -7.75
C TRP A 142 -9.68 43.30 -8.72
N ARG A 143 -9.17 44.54 -9.00
CA ARG A 143 -7.96 44.75 -9.82
C ARG A 143 -6.69 44.29 -9.11
N GLN A 144 -6.58 44.52 -7.81
CA GLN A 144 -5.44 44.09 -6.99
C GLN A 144 -5.50 42.56 -6.75
N GLU A 145 -6.69 42.02 -6.58
CA GLU A 145 -6.92 40.56 -6.48
C GLU A 145 -6.47 39.87 -7.78
N GLY A 146 -6.98 40.34 -8.93
CA GLY A 146 -6.53 39.84 -10.23
C GLY A 146 -5.04 39.99 -10.47
N ALA A 147 -4.43 41.11 -10.01
CA ALA A 147 -2.99 41.32 -10.10
C ALA A 147 -2.21 40.32 -9.19
N LEU A 148 -2.71 40.02 -7.98
CA LEU A 148 -2.10 39.03 -7.08
C LEU A 148 -2.18 37.62 -7.65
N VAL A 149 -3.35 37.23 -8.18
CA VAL A 149 -3.53 35.91 -8.84
C VAL A 149 -2.62 35.78 -10.06
N LEU A 150 -2.55 36.81 -10.90
CA LEU A 150 -1.63 36.84 -12.05
C LEU A 150 -0.16 36.80 -11.60
N THR A 151 0.18 37.48 -10.51
CA THR A 151 1.53 37.45 -9.94
C THR A 151 1.84 36.04 -9.41
N ALA A 152 0.91 35.40 -8.70
CA ALA A 152 1.07 34.01 -8.22
C ALA A 152 1.29 33.06 -9.39
N ALA A 153 0.48 33.14 -10.44
CA ALA A 153 0.63 32.34 -11.65
C ALA A 153 1.97 32.61 -12.35
N ALA A 154 2.35 33.88 -12.52
CA ALA A 154 3.60 34.28 -13.18
C ALA A 154 4.84 33.79 -12.38
N VAL A 155 4.80 33.88 -11.05
CA VAL A 155 5.88 33.36 -10.18
C VAL A 155 5.94 31.84 -10.25
N ALA A 156 4.80 31.14 -10.15
CA ALA A 156 4.77 29.68 -10.25
C ALA A 156 5.32 29.20 -11.60
N VAL A 157 4.81 29.75 -12.72
CA VAL A 157 5.30 29.44 -14.08
C VAL A 157 6.76 29.83 -14.26
N GLY A 158 7.19 30.99 -13.74
CA GLY A 158 8.58 31.44 -13.79
C GLY A 158 9.50 30.52 -13.00
N THR A 159 9.09 30.05 -11.83
CA THR A 159 9.84 29.06 -11.02
C THR A 159 9.92 27.74 -11.76
N TRP A 160 8.80 27.23 -12.28
CA TRP A 160 8.77 26.00 -13.08
C TRP A 160 9.68 26.11 -14.32
N ALA A 161 9.58 27.19 -15.09
CA ALA A 161 10.40 27.41 -16.27
C ALA A 161 11.91 27.57 -15.96
N ALA A 162 12.26 27.91 -14.71
CA ALA A 162 13.64 28.00 -14.26
C ALA A 162 14.22 26.66 -13.79
N LEU A 163 13.41 25.63 -13.53
CA LEU A 163 13.89 24.33 -13.03
C LEU A 163 14.99 23.71 -13.91
N PRO A 164 14.90 23.73 -15.25
CA PRO A 164 15.97 23.18 -16.11
C PRO A 164 17.32 23.90 -15.97
N LEU A 165 17.32 25.14 -15.46
CA LEU A 165 18.54 25.91 -15.23
C LEU A 165 19.30 25.47 -13.96
N LEU A 166 18.65 24.70 -13.09
CA LEU A 166 19.20 24.23 -11.81
C LEU A 166 19.88 22.87 -11.92
N GLY A 167 19.92 22.29 -13.09
CA GLY A 167 20.58 21.02 -13.36
C GLY A 167 19.96 20.26 -14.53
N SER A 168 20.67 19.25 -15.01
CA SER A 168 20.23 18.34 -16.05
C SER A 168 20.39 16.88 -15.58
N GLY A 169 19.69 15.95 -16.24
CA GLY A 169 19.68 14.53 -15.89
C GLY A 169 18.44 14.09 -15.13
N ALA A 170 18.34 12.82 -14.87
CA ALA A 170 17.14 12.17 -14.32
C ALA A 170 16.75 12.63 -12.90
N GLN A 171 17.71 13.13 -12.12
CA GLN A 171 17.50 13.68 -10.77
C GLN A 171 17.48 15.22 -10.72
N SER A 172 17.41 15.88 -11.88
CA SER A 172 17.30 17.34 -11.90
C SER A 172 15.94 17.80 -11.34
N PRO A 173 15.84 19.05 -10.81
CA PRO A 173 14.57 19.60 -10.34
C PRO A 173 13.47 19.56 -11.40
N ALA A 174 13.80 19.71 -12.67
CA ALA A 174 12.83 19.62 -13.76
C ALA A 174 12.31 18.20 -13.97
N ALA A 175 13.21 17.20 -13.97
CA ALA A 175 12.84 15.80 -14.07
C ALA A 175 12.01 15.36 -12.86
N LEU A 176 12.44 15.71 -11.65
CA LEU A 176 11.70 15.36 -10.42
C LEU A 176 10.29 16.00 -10.39
N PHE A 177 10.13 17.24 -10.87
CA PHE A 177 8.82 17.89 -10.91
C PHE A 177 7.86 17.20 -11.89
N ALA A 178 8.38 16.59 -12.95
CA ALA A 178 7.64 15.84 -13.95
C ALA A 178 7.41 14.37 -13.56
N ASN A 179 8.23 13.82 -12.65
CA ASN A 179 8.21 12.41 -12.27
C ASN A 179 6.96 12.06 -11.48
N SER A 180 6.09 11.20 -12.03
CA SER A 180 4.84 10.77 -11.41
C SER A 180 5.03 9.72 -10.30
N THR A 181 6.18 9.06 -10.24
CA THR A 181 6.48 8.02 -9.22
C THR A 181 7.34 8.54 -8.06
N ALA A 182 7.74 9.82 -8.08
CA ALA A 182 8.50 10.41 -6.98
C ALA A 182 7.72 10.38 -5.66
N THR A 183 8.39 10.09 -4.56
CA THR A 183 7.79 10.15 -3.22
C THR A 183 7.49 11.59 -2.82
N VAL A 184 6.53 11.78 -1.90
CA VAL A 184 6.18 13.12 -1.36
C VAL A 184 7.41 13.76 -0.70
N ASP A 185 8.25 12.96 -0.03
CA ASP A 185 9.52 13.43 0.55
C ASP A 185 10.43 14.09 -0.49
N ARG A 186 10.62 13.41 -1.63
CA ARG A 186 11.48 13.90 -2.72
C ARG A 186 10.97 15.23 -3.30
N TRP A 187 9.66 15.37 -3.43
CA TRP A 187 9.08 16.64 -3.84
C TRP A 187 9.21 17.72 -2.77
N ALA A 188 8.98 17.36 -1.48
CA ALA A 188 9.06 18.30 -0.38
C ALA A 188 10.48 18.84 -0.19
N GLU A 189 11.53 18.02 -0.34
CA GLU A 189 12.93 18.43 -0.29
C GLU A 189 13.27 19.60 -1.23
N GLN A 190 12.69 19.62 -2.43
CA GLN A 190 13.03 20.62 -3.44
C GLN A 190 11.99 21.71 -3.61
N PHE A 191 10.70 21.37 -3.45
CA PHE A 191 9.60 22.25 -3.81
C PHE A 191 8.81 22.74 -2.59
N GLY A 192 9.07 22.17 -1.42
CA GLY A 192 8.35 22.40 -0.17
C GLY A 192 7.07 21.55 -0.04
N VAL A 193 6.62 21.36 1.21
CA VAL A 193 5.49 20.47 1.56
C VAL A 193 4.21 20.84 0.80
N LEU A 194 3.82 22.11 0.79
CA LEU A 194 2.57 22.52 0.10
C LEU A 194 2.61 22.26 -1.40
N THR A 195 3.78 22.36 -2.03
CA THR A 195 3.92 22.06 -3.46
C THR A 195 3.91 20.55 -3.67
N ALA A 196 4.57 19.80 -2.80
CA ALA A 196 4.55 18.33 -2.82
C ALA A 196 3.13 17.78 -2.70
N GLU A 197 2.33 18.29 -1.77
CA GLU A 197 0.92 17.92 -1.62
C GLU A 197 0.08 18.21 -2.88
N LEU A 198 0.31 19.36 -3.53
CA LEU A 198 -0.37 19.69 -4.77
C LEU A 198 0.05 18.79 -5.93
N LEU A 199 1.31 18.38 -5.99
CA LEU A 199 1.79 17.42 -6.99
C LEU A 199 1.20 16.04 -6.72
N ASP A 200 1.14 15.62 -5.47
CA ASP A 200 0.53 14.36 -5.05
C ASP A 200 -0.97 14.32 -5.37
N LEU A 201 -1.71 15.37 -5.02
CA LEU A 201 -3.12 15.49 -5.37
C LEU A 201 -3.36 15.50 -6.90
N ARG A 202 -2.49 16.18 -7.67
CA ARG A 202 -2.54 16.13 -9.13
C ARG A 202 -2.35 14.72 -9.66
N ARG A 203 -1.39 13.97 -9.09
CA ARG A 203 -1.11 12.59 -9.43
C ARG A 203 -2.33 11.69 -9.22
N GLN A 204 -3.02 11.83 -8.07
CA GLN A 204 -4.25 11.08 -7.78
C GLN A 204 -5.37 11.32 -8.81
N GLY A 205 -5.47 12.52 -9.36
CA GLY A 205 -6.47 12.89 -10.37
C GLY A 205 -6.07 12.63 -11.84
N SER A 206 -4.86 12.11 -12.08
CA SER A 206 -4.36 11.87 -13.43
C SER A 206 -4.32 10.37 -13.73
N ALA A 207 -5.04 9.93 -14.76
CA ALA A 207 -4.83 8.60 -15.30
C ALA A 207 -3.36 8.45 -15.77
N VAL A 208 -2.72 7.34 -15.44
CA VAL A 208 -1.30 7.03 -15.77
C VAL A 208 -1.01 7.13 -17.27
N SER A 209 -2.02 7.00 -18.11
CA SER A 209 -1.92 6.77 -19.56
C SER A 209 -1.38 7.93 -20.41
N GLY A 210 -1.32 9.16 -19.92
CA GLY A 210 -1.04 10.30 -20.80
C GLY A 210 0.43 10.72 -20.95
N SER A 211 1.36 10.20 -20.13
CA SER A 211 2.73 10.72 -20.08
C SER A 211 3.83 9.66 -19.95
N LEU A 212 3.50 8.37 -19.98
CA LEU A 212 4.51 7.33 -19.78
C LEU A 212 5.62 7.38 -20.83
N SER A 213 5.28 7.53 -22.12
CA SER A 213 6.26 7.60 -23.22
C SER A 213 7.18 8.82 -23.15
N GLU A 214 6.77 9.90 -22.46
CA GLU A 214 7.59 11.09 -22.26
C GLU A 214 8.51 10.97 -21.04
N GLN A 215 8.15 10.15 -20.05
CA GLN A 215 8.89 9.97 -18.81
C GLN A 215 9.83 8.77 -18.86
N LEU A 216 9.46 7.71 -19.58
CA LEU A 216 10.24 6.50 -19.72
C LEU A 216 11.48 6.80 -20.58
N SER A 217 12.64 6.67 -19.98
CA SER A 217 13.91 6.79 -20.69
C SER A 217 14.17 5.55 -21.54
N ALA A 218 15.18 5.62 -22.44
CA ALA A 218 15.60 4.45 -23.19
C ALA A 218 15.88 3.27 -22.22
N PRO A 219 15.46 2.06 -22.56
CA PRO A 219 15.74 0.90 -21.73
C PRO A 219 17.21 0.73 -21.45
N VAL A 220 17.53 0.34 -20.22
CA VAL A 220 18.87 -0.06 -19.81
C VAL A 220 18.78 -1.54 -19.48
N ASP A 221 19.47 -2.34 -20.26
CA ASP A 221 19.58 -3.77 -20.00
C ASP A 221 20.80 -3.97 -19.07
N LEU A 222 20.53 -4.41 -17.85
CA LEU A 222 21.55 -4.69 -16.84
C LEU A 222 21.96 -6.17 -16.82
N ASP A 223 21.26 -6.99 -17.60
CA ASP A 223 21.51 -8.41 -17.67
C ASP A 223 22.66 -8.70 -18.64
N GLU A 224 23.65 -9.43 -18.15
CA GLU A 224 24.77 -9.89 -18.95
C GLU A 224 24.55 -11.34 -19.43
N GLY A 225 25.33 -11.76 -20.39
CA GLY A 225 25.33 -13.12 -20.93
C GLY A 225 25.71 -13.15 -22.41
N GLU A 226 26.29 -14.24 -22.86
CA GLU A 226 26.63 -14.44 -24.27
C GLU A 226 25.34 -14.62 -25.11
N GLU A 227 25.35 -14.32 -26.41
CA GLU A 227 24.18 -14.45 -27.30
C GLU A 227 23.55 -15.87 -27.31
N GLU A 228 24.36 -16.93 -27.03
CA GLU A 228 23.91 -18.31 -26.99
C GLU A 228 23.35 -18.76 -25.60
N THR A 229 23.41 -17.90 -24.57
CA THR A 229 22.95 -18.25 -23.21
C THR A 229 21.44 -18.38 -23.17
N GLN A 230 20.94 -19.48 -22.60
CA GLN A 230 19.50 -19.61 -22.32
C GLN A 230 19.07 -18.57 -21.29
N ARG A 231 17.88 -17.98 -21.50
CA ARG A 231 17.36 -16.91 -20.67
C ARG A 231 16.02 -17.28 -20.06
N ASN A 232 15.68 -16.64 -18.96
CA ASN A 232 14.39 -16.75 -18.30
C ASN A 232 13.38 -15.85 -19.04
N ILE A 233 12.91 -16.33 -20.17
CA ILE A 233 11.90 -15.65 -21.00
C ILE A 233 10.83 -16.67 -21.43
N LEU A 234 9.65 -16.18 -21.74
CA LEU A 234 8.57 -16.94 -22.37
C LEU A 234 8.63 -16.71 -23.90
N PRO A 235 9.06 -17.71 -24.69
CA PRO A 235 9.15 -17.57 -26.15
C PRO A 235 7.81 -17.26 -26.82
N GLU A 236 6.69 -17.58 -26.16
CA GLU A 236 5.34 -17.35 -26.60
C GLU A 236 4.90 -15.87 -26.48
N LEU A 237 5.63 -15.05 -25.70
CA LEU A 237 5.38 -13.60 -25.57
C LEU A 237 5.88 -12.85 -26.83
N ASP A 238 4.96 -12.67 -27.78
CA ASP A 238 5.21 -11.96 -29.03
C ASP A 238 4.87 -10.48 -28.90
N PHE A 239 5.88 -9.65 -28.65
CA PHE A 239 5.73 -8.21 -28.48
C PHE A 239 5.28 -7.47 -29.74
N ASP A 240 5.51 -8.02 -30.96
CA ASP A 240 5.03 -7.41 -32.19
C ASP A 240 3.51 -7.58 -32.32
N VAL A 241 2.99 -8.73 -31.89
CA VAL A 241 1.54 -8.96 -31.78
C VAL A 241 0.93 -8.01 -30.73
N LEU A 242 1.51 -7.92 -29.53
CA LEU A 242 1.03 -7.05 -28.46
C LEU A 242 1.03 -5.57 -28.87
N ALA A 243 2.10 -5.09 -29.52
CA ALA A 243 2.18 -3.71 -30.00
C ALA A 243 1.09 -3.38 -31.04
N SER A 244 0.63 -4.38 -31.78
CA SER A 244 -0.41 -4.22 -32.81
C SER A 244 -1.83 -4.37 -32.26
N ALA A 245 -1.99 -4.91 -31.05
CA ALA A 245 -3.28 -5.27 -30.48
C ALA A 245 -3.99 -4.12 -29.73
N THR A 246 -3.30 -3.03 -29.45
CA THR A 246 -3.86 -1.92 -28.66
C THR A 246 -3.50 -0.56 -29.24
N ASP A 247 -4.41 0.41 -29.06
CA ASP A 247 -4.17 1.84 -29.31
C ASP A 247 -3.82 2.61 -28.01
N ASP A 248 -3.82 1.93 -26.86
CA ASP A 248 -3.43 2.53 -25.57
C ASP A 248 -1.94 2.83 -25.54
N GLN A 249 -1.59 4.09 -25.33
CA GLN A 249 -0.21 4.57 -25.37
C GLN A 249 0.66 4.01 -24.23
N ALA A 250 0.08 3.72 -23.06
CA ALA A 250 0.83 3.17 -21.94
C ALA A 250 1.19 1.71 -22.21
N LEU A 251 0.23 0.89 -22.67
CA LEU A 251 0.46 -0.48 -23.08
C LEU A 251 1.46 -0.59 -24.22
N GLN A 252 1.36 0.29 -25.24
CA GLN A 252 2.34 0.35 -26.35
C GLN A 252 3.74 0.69 -25.84
N SER A 253 3.86 1.66 -24.91
CA SER A 253 5.15 2.10 -24.37
C SER A 253 5.81 1.01 -23.54
N LEU A 254 5.03 0.29 -22.70
CA LEU A 254 5.51 -0.87 -21.94
C LEU A 254 5.96 -2.00 -22.87
N THR A 255 5.13 -2.34 -23.87
CA THR A 255 5.44 -3.38 -24.85
C THR A 255 6.76 -3.07 -25.59
N ALA A 256 6.92 -1.82 -26.04
CA ALA A 256 8.17 -1.36 -26.68
C ALA A 256 9.37 -1.42 -25.74
N TYR A 257 9.19 -1.08 -24.47
CA TYR A 257 10.24 -1.18 -23.46
C TYR A 257 10.69 -2.64 -23.26
N PHE A 258 9.76 -3.56 -22.98
CA PHE A 258 10.06 -4.97 -22.71
C PHE A 258 10.68 -5.68 -23.93
N SER A 259 10.28 -5.33 -25.13
CA SER A 259 10.80 -5.93 -26.37
C SER A 259 12.30 -5.71 -26.57
N THR A 260 12.90 -4.74 -25.87
CA THR A 260 14.33 -4.40 -25.99
C THR A 260 15.19 -5.02 -24.90
N LEU A 261 14.60 -5.62 -23.87
CA LEU A 261 15.32 -6.29 -22.79
C LEU A 261 15.68 -7.73 -23.20
N SER A 262 16.83 -8.21 -22.77
CA SER A 262 17.29 -9.58 -23.07
C SER A 262 16.75 -10.61 -22.07
N GLY A 263 16.39 -10.18 -20.85
CA GLY A 263 16.01 -11.05 -19.74
C GLY A 263 17.22 -11.71 -19.06
N THR A 264 17.02 -12.17 -17.82
CA THR A 264 18.08 -12.78 -17.01
C THR A 264 18.58 -14.09 -17.60
N ALA A 265 19.88 -14.29 -17.59
CA ALA A 265 20.50 -15.54 -18.04
C ALA A 265 20.19 -16.67 -17.04
N LYS A 266 19.91 -17.87 -17.55
CA LYS A 266 19.89 -19.08 -16.71
C LYS A 266 21.31 -19.36 -16.22
N ASN A 267 21.42 -19.91 -15.02
CA ASN A 267 22.68 -20.16 -14.34
C ASN A 267 22.76 -21.59 -13.76
N ASP A 268 23.84 -21.92 -13.08
CA ASP A 268 24.08 -23.25 -12.54
C ASP A 268 23.06 -23.68 -11.47
N TYR A 269 22.31 -22.73 -10.92
CA TYR A 269 21.26 -22.97 -9.91
C TYR A 269 19.84 -22.98 -10.49
N THR A 270 19.68 -22.81 -11.81
CA THR A 270 18.36 -22.87 -12.44
C THR A 270 17.73 -24.24 -12.24
N GLY A 271 16.59 -24.30 -11.54
CA GLY A 271 15.90 -25.54 -11.21
C GLY A 271 16.59 -26.38 -10.12
N TYR A 272 17.48 -25.81 -9.33
CA TYR A 272 18.18 -26.51 -8.25
C TYR A 272 17.21 -27.14 -7.24
N PHE A 273 16.08 -26.45 -6.96
CA PHE A 273 15.01 -26.92 -6.08
C PHE A 273 13.75 -27.37 -6.85
N ALA A 274 13.86 -27.78 -8.11
CA ALA A 274 12.70 -28.26 -8.86
C ALA A 274 12.01 -29.44 -8.15
N GLY A 275 10.68 -29.33 -7.91
CA GLY A 275 9.88 -30.33 -7.21
C GLY A 275 10.05 -30.36 -5.68
N TYR A 276 10.68 -29.33 -5.10
CA TYR A 276 10.75 -29.15 -3.65
C TYR A 276 9.53 -28.38 -3.14
N ASN A 277 9.18 -28.56 -1.87
CA ASN A 277 8.22 -27.71 -1.18
C ASN A 277 8.83 -26.33 -0.93
N LEU A 278 7.98 -25.30 -0.94
CA LEU A 278 8.39 -23.91 -0.68
C LEU A 278 7.54 -23.29 0.43
N ILE A 279 8.19 -22.81 1.48
CA ILE A 279 7.56 -22.00 2.53
C ILE A 279 8.21 -20.63 2.50
N VAL A 280 7.39 -19.57 2.41
CA VAL A 280 7.85 -18.18 2.43
C VAL A 280 7.25 -17.48 3.65
N VAL A 281 8.10 -16.88 4.48
CA VAL A 281 7.73 -16.15 5.70
C VAL A 281 8.09 -14.67 5.51
N CYS A 282 7.08 -13.82 5.42
CA CYS A 282 7.19 -12.38 5.48
C CYS A 282 7.04 -11.95 6.95
N ALA A 283 8.16 -11.62 7.58
CA ALA A 283 8.24 -11.42 9.01
C ALA A 283 8.04 -9.94 9.40
N GLU A 284 6.98 -9.65 10.15
CA GLU A 284 6.61 -8.31 10.62
C GLU A 284 7.75 -7.64 11.39
N ALA A 285 8.22 -6.50 10.88
CA ALA A 285 9.26 -5.66 11.47
C ALA A 285 10.55 -6.39 11.87
N PHE A 286 10.86 -7.50 11.17
CA PHE A 286 12.06 -8.28 11.45
C PHE A 286 13.33 -7.53 11.05
N SER A 287 14.36 -7.66 11.89
CA SER A 287 15.70 -7.10 11.62
C SER A 287 16.77 -8.19 11.72
N ASN A 288 17.67 -8.23 10.74
CA ASN A 288 18.82 -9.13 10.72
C ASN A 288 19.75 -8.95 11.93
N TYR A 289 19.72 -7.79 12.60
CA TYR A 289 20.51 -7.52 13.80
C TYR A 289 20.05 -8.32 15.03
N LEU A 290 18.94 -9.06 14.92
CA LEU A 290 18.48 -10.01 15.92
C LEU A 290 19.02 -11.43 15.72
N ILE A 291 19.66 -11.72 14.61
CA ILE A 291 20.20 -13.05 14.33
C ILE A 291 21.44 -13.25 15.21
N ASP A 292 21.29 -14.05 16.26
CA ASP A 292 22.30 -14.27 17.30
C ASP A 292 22.27 -15.76 17.75
N PRO A 293 23.43 -16.42 17.89
CA PRO A 293 23.48 -17.86 18.22
C PRO A 293 22.90 -18.21 19.58
N ASP A 294 22.88 -17.28 20.53
CA ASP A 294 22.37 -17.51 21.88
C ASP A 294 20.91 -17.04 22.04
N LEU A 295 20.52 -15.96 21.33
CA LEU A 295 19.20 -15.33 21.45
C LEU A 295 18.18 -15.93 20.47
N THR A 296 18.58 -16.16 19.23
CA THR A 296 17.73 -16.66 18.14
C THR A 296 18.42 -17.83 17.40
N PRO A 297 18.67 -18.96 18.08
CA PRO A 297 19.49 -20.04 17.54
C PRO A 297 18.93 -20.66 16.25
N THR A 298 17.61 -20.70 16.04
CA THR A 298 17.01 -21.23 14.83
C THR A 298 17.22 -20.28 13.65
N LEU A 299 16.97 -18.98 13.83
CA LEU A 299 17.24 -17.97 12.80
C LEU A 299 18.74 -17.90 12.49
N TYR A 300 19.59 -18.02 13.52
CA TYR A 300 21.04 -18.12 13.32
C TYR A 300 21.42 -19.34 12.49
N ARG A 301 20.88 -20.52 12.80
CA ARG A 301 21.07 -21.74 12.00
C ARG A 301 20.64 -21.51 10.55
N MET A 302 19.46 -20.95 10.32
CA MET A 302 18.95 -20.64 8.98
C MET A 302 19.86 -19.66 8.21
N SER A 303 20.56 -18.77 8.91
CA SER A 303 21.51 -17.84 8.29
C SER A 303 22.87 -18.46 7.97
N GLN A 304 23.12 -19.72 8.37
CA GLN A 304 24.37 -20.44 8.14
C GLN A 304 24.22 -21.63 7.21
N GLU A 305 23.00 -21.97 6.82
CA GLU A 305 22.66 -23.12 5.98
C GLU A 305 21.85 -22.65 4.75
N GLY A 306 21.96 -23.34 3.60
CA GLY A 306 21.22 -22.96 2.37
C GLY A 306 21.91 -21.87 1.54
N PHE A 307 21.13 -20.95 0.97
CA PHE A 307 21.65 -19.78 0.29
C PHE A 307 21.69 -18.58 1.24
N VAL A 308 22.86 -17.93 1.32
CA VAL A 308 23.14 -16.83 2.23
C VAL A 308 23.43 -15.56 1.42
N PHE A 309 22.51 -14.60 1.41
CA PHE A 309 22.64 -13.36 0.70
C PHE A 309 23.19 -12.28 1.65
N GLU A 310 24.48 -11.93 1.49
CA GLU A 310 25.20 -11.08 2.44
C GLU A 310 24.79 -9.60 2.35
N ASN A 311 24.40 -9.12 1.16
CA ASN A 311 24.10 -7.72 0.88
C ASN A 311 22.64 -7.49 0.51
N PHE A 312 21.72 -7.97 1.36
CA PHE A 312 20.29 -7.80 1.19
C PHE A 312 19.75 -6.57 1.96
N TYR A 313 18.86 -5.82 1.31
CA TYR A 313 18.24 -4.61 1.84
C TYR A 313 16.72 -4.63 1.65
N ASN A 314 15.96 -4.19 2.67
CA ASN A 314 14.53 -3.93 2.48
C ASN A 314 14.34 -2.64 1.69
N SER A 315 13.76 -2.74 0.51
CA SER A 315 13.56 -1.61 -0.41
C SER A 315 12.59 -0.57 0.14
N PHE A 316 11.55 -1.02 0.87
CA PHE A 316 10.43 -0.22 1.34
C PHE A 316 10.30 -0.33 2.86
N PRO A 317 11.00 0.53 3.60
CA PRO A 317 11.19 0.38 5.04
C PRO A 317 9.99 0.75 5.90
N ASN A 318 8.89 1.14 5.32
CA ASN A 318 7.68 1.57 6.02
C ASN A 318 6.43 1.12 5.27
N LEU A 319 5.47 0.59 6.00
CA LEU A 319 4.24 -0.06 5.59
C LEU A 319 4.45 -1.52 5.16
N THR A 320 3.93 -2.43 5.97
CA THR A 320 3.88 -3.87 5.74
C THR A 320 3.45 -4.24 4.32
N THR A 321 2.37 -3.62 3.83
CA THR A 321 1.80 -3.89 2.50
C THR A 321 2.76 -3.61 1.34
N ASN A 322 3.72 -2.66 1.47
CA ASN A 322 4.69 -2.38 0.42
C ASN A 322 5.81 -3.42 0.37
N GLY A 323 6.33 -3.83 1.53
CA GLY A 323 7.31 -4.91 1.59
C GLY A 323 6.71 -6.24 1.13
N GLU A 324 5.50 -6.54 1.59
CA GLU A 324 4.73 -7.72 1.18
C GLU A 324 4.46 -7.74 -0.34
N TYR A 325 4.07 -6.59 -0.93
CA TYR A 325 3.89 -6.45 -2.38
C TYR A 325 5.18 -6.71 -3.15
N ALA A 326 6.28 -6.09 -2.75
CA ALA A 326 7.57 -6.29 -3.42
C ALA A 326 8.02 -7.76 -3.39
N LEU A 327 7.84 -8.44 -2.25
CA LEU A 327 8.15 -9.85 -2.06
C LEU A 327 7.31 -10.75 -2.97
N CYS A 328 5.98 -10.54 -2.99
CA CYS A 328 5.04 -11.41 -3.69
C CYS A 328 4.99 -11.18 -5.20
N MET A 329 5.24 -9.94 -5.67
CA MET A 329 5.09 -9.54 -7.06
C MET A 329 6.41 -9.45 -7.84
N GLY A 330 7.55 -9.36 -7.16
CA GLY A 330 8.83 -9.06 -7.82
C GLY A 330 8.84 -7.69 -8.51
N LEU A 331 8.01 -6.77 -8.04
CA LEU A 331 7.81 -5.42 -8.56
C LEU A 331 8.00 -4.39 -7.45
N MET A 332 8.49 -3.22 -7.82
CA MET A 332 8.48 -2.08 -6.90
C MET A 332 7.04 -1.61 -6.64
N PRO A 333 6.61 -1.39 -5.39
CA PRO A 333 5.31 -0.83 -5.10
C PRO A 333 5.22 0.63 -5.57
N ASP A 334 4.06 1.01 -6.08
CA ASP A 334 3.75 2.40 -6.40
C ASP A 334 3.43 3.18 -5.11
N MET A 335 4.34 4.04 -4.69
CA MET A 335 4.20 4.83 -3.46
C MET A 335 3.05 5.87 -3.52
N SER A 336 2.39 5.99 -4.67
CA SER A 336 1.26 6.90 -4.87
C SER A 336 -0.11 6.26 -4.66
N ARG A 337 -0.16 4.95 -4.46
CA ARG A 337 -1.40 4.18 -4.28
C ARG A 337 -1.15 2.95 -3.42
N MET A 338 -2.22 2.31 -3.00
CA MET A 338 -2.15 1.03 -2.30
C MET A 338 -1.93 -0.09 -3.32
N SER A 339 -0.66 -0.38 -3.65
CA SER A 339 -0.31 -1.31 -4.73
C SER A 339 -0.99 -2.68 -4.57
N PHE A 340 -1.00 -3.23 -3.36
CA PHE A 340 -1.65 -4.50 -3.09
C PHE A 340 -3.17 -4.45 -3.33
N ALA A 341 -3.85 -3.39 -2.88
CA ALA A 341 -5.28 -3.24 -3.08
C ALA A 341 -5.65 -3.06 -4.56
N VAL A 342 -4.81 -2.38 -5.34
CA VAL A 342 -5.01 -2.26 -6.80
C VAL A 342 -4.78 -3.59 -7.49
N SER A 343 -3.76 -4.37 -7.09
CA SER A 343 -3.42 -5.65 -7.73
C SER A 343 -4.48 -6.74 -7.59
N MET A 344 -5.46 -6.58 -6.68
CA MET A 344 -6.54 -7.55 -6.54
C MET A 344 -7.45 -7.66 -7.78
N GLU A 345 -7.40 -6.65 -8.67
CA GLU A 345 -8.17 -6.63 -9.93
C GLU A 345 -7.29 -6.97 -11.14
N ASN A 346 -5.99 -7.25 -10.93
CA ASN A 346 -5.04 -7.54 -11.99
C ASN A 346 -4.78 -9.04 -12.13
N TYR A 347 -4.45 -9.48 -13.34
CA TYR A 347 -3.90 -10.82 -13.55
C TYR A 347 -2.46 -10.91 -13.05
N LEU A 348 -2.12 -11.95 -12.28
CA LEU A 348 -0.86 -12.06 -11.54
C LEU A 348 -0.11 -13.38 -11.85
N PRO A 349 0.35 -13.61 -13.09
CA PRO A 349 0.84 -14.91 -13.56
C PRO A 349 2.14 -15.37 -12.88
N PHE A 350 2.91 -14.46 -12.27
CA PHE A 350 4.19 -14.77 -11.66
C PHE A 350 4.13 -14.94 -10.15
N CYS A 351 2.96 -14.72 -9.53
CA CYS A 351 2.79 -14.99 -8.11
C CYS A 351 2.90 -16.49 -7.82
N LEU A 352 3.62 -16.85 -6.76
CA LEU A 352 3.86 -18.26 -6.41
C LEU A 352 2.54 -19.02 -6.21
N GLY A 353 1.52 -18.41 -5.61
CA GLY A 353 0.22 -19.04 -5.46
C GLY A 353 -0.40 -19.46 -6.78
N HIS A 354 -0.39 -18.59 -7.81
CA HIS A 354 -0.84 -18.94 -9.17
C HIS A 354 0.00 -20.03 -9.80
N ILE A 355 1.33 -19.92 -9.72
CA ILE A 355 2.23 -20.90 -10.33
C ILE A 355 2.00 -22.32 -9.79
N TYR A 356 1.77 -22.46 -8.47
CA TYR A 356 1.45 -23.76 -7.87
C TYR A 356 0.02 -24.21 -8.24
N ALA A 357 -0.96 -23.32 -8.17
CA ALA A 357 -2.37 -23.63 -8.51
C ALA A 357 -2.52 -24.06 -9.98
N ASP A 358 -1.85 -23.41 -10.93
CA ASP A 358 -1.85 -23.76 -12.35
C ASP A 358 -1.25 -25.15 -12.62
N GLN A 359 -0.35 -25.62 -11.74
CA GLN A 359 0.18 -26.97 -11.79
C GLN A 359 -0.70 -28.00 -11.04
N GLY A 360 -1.84 -27.57 -10.47
CA GLY A 360 -2.71 -28.39 -9.65
C GLY A 360 -2.13 -28.74 -8.28
N LEU A 361 -1.14 -27.97 -7.81
CA LEU A 361 -0.50 -28.13 -6.52
C LEU A 361 -1.13 -27.20 -5.48
N PRO A 362 -1.21 -27.60 -4.20
CA PRO A 362 -1.79 -26.76 -3.16
C PRO A 362 -0.90 -25.55 -2.86
N ALA A 363 -1.54 -24.39 -2.76
CA ALA A 363 -0.96 -23.13 -2.34
C ALA A 363 -1.76 -22.51 -1.19
N TYR A 364 -1.13 -22.31 -0.06
CA TYR A 364 -1.74 -21.78 1.16
C TYR A 364 -1.14 -20.44 1.54
N ALA A 365 -1.96 -19.55 2.11
CA ALA A 365 -1.46 -18.33 2.73
C ALA A 365 -2.15 -18.09 4.09
N TYR A 366 -1.36 -17.62 5.06
CA TYR A 366 -1.80 -17.45 6.44
C TYR A 366 -1.40 -16.08 6.98
N HIS A 367 -2.32 -15.48 7.78
CA HIS A 367 -2.06 -14.23 8.50
C HIS A 367 -2.71 -14.25 9.88
N ASN A 368 -1.91 -14.07 10.91
CA ASN A 368 -2.38 -14.04 12.30
C ASN A 368 -2.92 -12.66 12.75
N ASN A 369 -3.51 -11.92 11.84
CA ASN A 369 -4.33 -10.75 12.09
C ASN A 369 -5.58 -10.82 11.22
N VAL A 370 -6.42 -9.77 11.22
CA VAL A 370 -7.66 -9.74 10.43
C VAL A 370 -7.34 -9.62 8.93
N GLY A 371 -7.93 -10.51 8.14
CA GLY A 371 -7.71 -10.58 6.68
C GLY A 371 -8.34 -9.42 5.91
N THR A 372 -9.33 -8.73 6.52
CA THR A 372 -9.92 -7.51 5.95
C THR A 372 -8.98 -6.31 5.98
N PHE A 373 -7.99 -6.30 6.89
CA PHE A 373 -6.98 -5.25 6.90
C PHE A 373 -6.09 -5.36 5.65
N TYR A 374 -5.90 -4.26 4.94
CA TYR A 374 -5.29 -4.21 3.60
C TYR A 374 -6.00 -5.07 2.54
N ASN A 375 -7.23 -5.51 2.81
CA ASN A 375 -8.02 -6.34 1.91
C ASN A 375 -7.32 -7.66 1.50
N ARG A 376 -6.59 -8.28 2.45
CA ARG A 376 -5.80 -9.50 2.19
C ARG A 376 -6.63 -10.69 1.76
N VAL A 377 -7.87 -10.80 2.23
CA VAL A 377 -8.79 -11.85 1.77
C VAL A 377 -8.88 -11.85 0.24
N ASN A 378 -9.05 -10.68 -0.37
CA ASN A 378 -9.17 -10.58 -1.81
C ASN A 378 -7.81 -10.64 -2.52
N THR A 379 -6.79 -9.93 -2.01
CA THR A 379 -5.47 -9.90 -2.68
C THR A 379 -4.80 -11.26 -2.68
N HIS A 380 -4.82 -12.00 -1.55
CA HIS A 380 -4.17 -13.31 -1.46
C HIS A 380 -4.94 -14.38 -2.25
N THR A 381 -6.27 -14.30 -2.26
CA THR A 381 -7.08 -15.18 -3.10
C THR A 381 -6.81 -14.90 -4.58
N ASN A 382 -6.71 -13.63 -5.00
CA ASN A 382 -6.34 -13.26 -6.37
C ASN A 382 -4.92 -13.69 -6.75
N MET A 383 -4.02 -13.89 -5.78
CA MET A 383 -2.70 -14.49 -6.01
C MET A 383 -2.72 -16.02 -6.11
N GLY A 384 -3.88 -16.67 -6.06
CA GLY A 384 -4.03 -18.12 -6.21
C GLY A 384 -3.96 -18.92 -4.89
N TYR A 385 -4.00 -18.26 -3.73
CA TYR A 385 -3.89 -18.94 -2.44
C TYR A 385 -5.23 -19.38 -1.84
N THR A 386 -5.22 -20.53 -1.16
CA THR A 386 -6.19 -20.84 -0.11
C THR A 386 -5.79 -20.04 1.14
N PHE A 387 -6.46 -18.90 1.38
CA PHE A 387 -6.09 -17.95 2.41
C PHE A 387 -6.84 -18.20 3.73
N LYS A 388 -6.14 -18.07 4.88
CA LYS A 388 -6.75 -18.08 6.22
C LYS A 388 -6.20 -16.92 7.07
N ALA A 389 -7.11 -16.24 7.79
CA ALA A 389 -6.81 -15.16 8.75
C ALA A 389 -7.75 -15.23 9.95
N LEU A 390 -7.56 -14.40 10.99
CA LEU A 390 -8.39 -14.43 12.21
C LEU A 390 -9.90 -14.33 11.96
N ASP A 391 -10.29 -13.52 11.00
CA ASP A 391 -11.68 -13.33 10.56
C ASP A 391 -12.05 -14.21 9.37
N PHE A 392 -11.14 -15.11 8.94
CA PHE A 392 -11.27 -15.93 7.74
C PHE A 392 -10.68 -17.33 7.93
N GLY A 393 -11.28 -18.10 8.82
CA GLY A 393 -10.98 -19.52 9.01
C GLY A 393 -9.78 -19.87 9.88
N LEU A 394 -9.15 -18.91 10.55
CA LEU A 394 -8.08 -19.14 11.52
C LEU A 394 -8.57 -18.79 12.94
N ASP A 395 -8.78 -19.81 13.77
CA ASP A 395 -9.22 -19.66 15.15
C ASP A 395 -8.01 -19.63 16.09
N MET A 396 -7.72 -18.45 16.66
CA MET A 396 -6.59 -18.22 17.56
C MET A 396 -7.02 -17.52 18.85
N GLU A 397 -6.19 -17.64 19.89
CA GLU A 397 -6.38 -16.90 21.13
C GLU A 397 -6.25 -15.39 20.90
N PRO A 398 -7.15 -14.60 21.51
CA PRO A 398 -7.14 -13.16 21.31
C PRO A 398 -5.88 -12.51 21.89
N GLY A 399 -5.29 -11.60 21.14
CA GLY A 399 -4.10 -10.83 21.52
C GLY A 399 -3.85 -9.67 20.54
N THR A 400 -3.05 -8.70 20.96
CA THR A 400 -2.57 -7.63 20.08
C THR A 400 -1.10 -7.33 20.44
N PRO A 401 -0.17 -7.74 19.58
CA PRO A 401 -0.33 -8.66 18.45
C PRO A 401 -0.61 -10.11 18.89
N THR A 402 -1.06 -10.95 17.95
CA THR A 402 -1.25 -12.41 18.16
C THR A 402 0.03 -13.17 17.90
N SER A 403 0.09 -14.44 18.34
CA SER A 403 1.28 -15.28 18.31
C SER A 403 1.55 -15.90 16.93
N ASP A 404 2.76 -15.74 16.41
CA ASP A 404 3.23 -16.42 15.20
C ASP A 404 3.39 -17.93 15.46
N LEU A 405 3.81 -18.31 16.67
CA LEU A 405 3.91 -19.71 17.06
C LEU A 405 2.54 -20.40 16.99
N GLU A 406 1.51 -19.80 17.58
CA GLU A 406 0.15 -20.35 17.53
C GLU A 406 -0.37 -20.45 16.10
N MET A 407 -0.13 -19.43 15.24
CA MET A 407 -0.48 -19.52 13.83
C MET A 407 0.14 -20.76 13.18
N MET A 408 1.43 -20.99 13.36
CA MET A 408 2.10 -22.17 12.78
C MET A 408 1.61 -23.48 13.41
N GLU A 409 1.33 -23.52 14.72
CA GLU A 409 0.74 -24.69 15.38
C GLU A 409 -0.64 -25.07 14.82
N LYS A 410 -1.43 -24.08 14.37
CA LYS A 410 -2.77 -24.28 13.79
C LYS A 410 -2.76 -24.64 12.31
N THR A 411 -1.69 -24.35 11.58
CA THR A 411 -1.71 -24.35 10.11
C THR A 411 -0.73 -25.31 9.45
N VAL A 412 0.36 -25.67 10.13
CA VAL A 412 1.39 -26.54 9.55
C VAL A 412 0.82 -27.89 9.07
N ASP A 413 -0.16 -28.43 9.78
CA ASP A 413 -0.80 -29.71 9.42
C ASP A 413 -1.67 -29.64 8.16
N ASP A 414 -2.01 -28.44 7.67
CA ASP A 414 -2.76 -28.30 6.42
C ASP A 414 -1.98 -28.81 5.19
N TYR A 415 -0.64 -28.77 5.24
CA TYR A 415 0.19 -29.06 4.07
C TYR A 415 1.28 -30.15 4.30
N LEU A 416 1.57 -30.53 5.54
CA LEU A 416 2.64 -31.52 5.82
C LEU A 416 2.47 -32.87 5.12
N GLN A 417 1.24 -33.25 4.75
CA GLN A 417 0.96 -34.52 4.09
C GLN A 417 0.87 -34.39 2.56
N GLU A 418 0.97 -33.16 2.03
CA GLU A 418 0.95 -32.93 0.59
C GLU A 418 2.29 -33.37 -0.03
N PRO A 419 2.27 -33.96 -1.23
CA PRO A 419 3.48 -34.42 -1.90
C PRO A 419 4.42 -33.31 -2.32
N GLU A 420 3.84 -32.18 -2.71
CA GLU A 420 4.48 -30.90 -3.06
C GLU A 420 3.50 -29.76 -2.78
N PHE A 421 3.97 -28.67 -2.19
CA PHE A 421 3.13 -27.56 -1.77
C PHE A 421 3.90 -26.24 -1.71
N HIS A 422 3.14 -25.16 -1.72
CA HIS A 422 3.61 -23.84 -1.32
C HIS A 422 2.80 -23.30 -0.13
N ALA A 423 3.49 -22.72 0.87
CA ALA A 423 2.85 -22.03 1.98
C ALA A 423 3.48 -20.65 2.18
N TYR A 424 2.63 -19.63 2.30
CA TYR A 424 3.03 -18.26 2.58
C TYR A 424 2.53 -17.84 3.97
N TYR A 425 3.40 -17.22 4.76
CA TYR A 425 3.08 -16.69 6.07
C TYR A 425 3.37 -15.20 6.14
N MET A 426 2.35 -14.38 6.43
CA MET A 426 2.52 -13.01 6.88
C MET A 426 2.38 -12.97 8.39
N THR A 427 3.46 -12.74 9.12
CA THR A 427 3.47 -12.78 10.58
C THR A 427 3.01 -11.45 11.20
N TYR A 428 2.72 -11.46 12.50
CA TYR A 428 2.21 -10.27 13.19
C TYR A 428 2.80 -10.07 14.60
N SER A 429 3.44 -11.06 15.21
CA SER A 429 3.98 -10.95 16.58
C SER A 429 4.98 -9.80 16.75
N GLY A 430 5.71 -9.46 15.69
CA GLY A 430 6.68 -8.35 15.64
C GLY A 430 6.10 -6.94 15.62
N HIS A 431 4.76 -6.79 15.59
CA HIS A 431 4.11 -5.49 15.41
C HIS A 431 4.26 -4.56 16.63
N ALA A 432 4.51 -3.27 16.37
CA ALA A 432 4.53 -2.22 17.39
C ALA A 432 3.10 -2.01 17.98
N ASP A 433 2.95 -1.43 19.17
CA ASP A 433 3.80 -0.60 20.03
C ASP A 433 4.63 -1.46 21.00
N TYR A 434 5.94 -1.27 21.05
CA TYR A 434 6.82 -2.10 21.89
C TYR A 434 6.83 -1.64 23.36
N ASN A 435 6.07 -2.33 24.20
CA ASN A 435 5.99 -2.06 25.64
C ASN A 435 5.50 -3.30 26.39
N PHE A 436 5.75 -3.38 27.72
CA PHE A 436 5.32 -4.50 28.55
C PHE A 436 3.98 -4.24 29.27
N THR A 437 3.12 -3.36 28.75
CA THR A 437 1.80 -3.07 29.32
C THR A 437 0.65 -3.46 28.43
N ASP A 438 0.79 -3.28 27.12
CA ASP A 438 -0.28 -3.44 26.16
C ASP A 438 0.06 -4.41 25.01
N ASN A 439 1.35 -4.63 24.71
CA ASN A 439 1.77 -5.55 23.66
C ASN A 439 1.78 -7.00 24.21
N ALA A 440 0.88 -7.82 23.69
CA ALA A 440 0.68 -9.18 24.18
C ALA A 440 1.92 -10.08 24.07
N MET A 441 2.66 -9.96 22.96
CA MET A 441 3.84 -10.81 22.71
C MET A 441 5.05 -10.39 23.54
N SER A 442 5.25 -9.07 23.72
CA SER A 442 6.32 -8.62 24.63
C SER A 442 6.04 -8.98 26.07
N ILE A 443 4.79 -8.86 26.57
CA ILE A 443 4.39 -9.28 27.91
C ILE A 443 4.63 -10.79 28.09
N GLN A 444 4.20 -11.61 27.13
CA GLN A 444 4.36 -13.05 27.17
C GLN A 444 5.84 -13.47 27.29
N ASN A 445 6.73 -12.76 26.62
CA ASN A 445 8.14 -13.05 26.51
C ASN A 445 9.04 -12.17 27.41
N GLU A 446 8.49 -11.32 28.28
CA GLU A 446 9.23 -10.38 29.15
C GLU A 446 10.37 -11.05 29.92
N GLY A 447 10.09 -12.25 30.46
CA GLY A 447 11.09 -13.01 31.25
C GLY A 447 12.33 -13.42 30.47
N LEU A 448 12.25 -13.54 29.12
CA LEU A 448 13.37 -13.92 28.26
C LEU A 448 14.34 -12.76 28.01
N VAL A 449 13.89 -11.54 28.18
CA VAL A 449 14.64 -10.31 27.86
C VAL A 449 14.97 -9.46 29.09
N ALA A 450 14.59 -9.92 30.30
CA ALA A 450 14.69 -9.13 31.53
C ALA A 450 16.11 -8.66 31.84
N ASP A 451 17.11 -9.48 31.53
CA ASP A 451 18.54 -9.22 31.80
C ASP A 451 19.27 -8.60 30.59
N LEU A 452 18.58 -8.39 29.44
CA LEU A 452 19.21 -7.79 28.27
C LEU A 452 19.44 -6.28 28.45
N PRO A 453 20.54 -5.74 27.92
CA PRO A 453 20.81 -4.29 27.94
C PRO A 453 19.85 -3.55 27.01
N GLY A 454 19.74 -2.23 27.24
CA GLY A 454 18.95 -1.35 26.38
C GLY A 454 17.70 -0.77 27.06
N SER A 455 16.95 0.02 26.32
CA SER A 455 15.71 0.63 26.77
C SER A 455 14.61 -0.43 27.01
N GLU A 456 13.53 -0.04 27.69
CA GLU A 456 12.34 -0.90 27.80
C GLU A 456 11.76 -1.23 26.42
N THR A 457 11.67 -0.24 25.52
CA THR A 457 11.17 -0.37 24.16
C THR A 457 11.99 -1.36 23.34
N LEU A 458 13.32 -1.28 23.40
CA LEU A 458 14.19 -2.24 22.70
C LEU A 458 14.00 -3.66 23.22
N ARG A 459 13.94 -3.86 24.54
CA ARG A 459 13.71 -5.19 25.13
C ARG A 459 12.33 -5.73 24.77
N ALA A 460 11.30 -4.87 24.74
CA ALA A 460 9.97 -5.28 24.34
C ALA A 460 9.91 -5.69 22.85
N TYR A 461 10.63 -4.98 21.97
CA TYR A 461 10.80 -5.36 20.57
C TYR A 461 11.47 -6.75 20.46
N ILE A 462 12.60 -6.95 21.16
CA ILE A 462 13.29 -8.26 21.14
C ILE A 462 12.33 -9.36 21.62
N ALA A 463 11.56 -9.11 22.69
CA ALA A 463 10.58 -10.05 23.21
C ALA A 463 9.51 -10.43 22.17
N CYS A 464 9.03 -9.48 21.36
CA CYS A 464 8.12 -9.74 20.26
C CYS A 464 8.75 -10.64 19.19
N GLN A 465 9.99 -10.40 18.82
CA GLN A 465 10.71 -11.17 17.80
C GLN A 465 11.13 -12.58 18.28
N LEU A 466 11.24 -12.78 19.59
CA LEU A 466 11.43 -14.13 20.15
C LEU A 466 10.22 -15.04 19.97
N GLU A 467 9.03 -14.48 19.70
CA GLU A 467 7.87 -15.27 19.32
C GLU A 467 8.03 -15.83 17.89
N LEU A 468 8.58 -15.03 16.96
CA LEU A 468 8.97 -15.50 15.63
C LEU A 468 10.04 -16.60 15.71
N GLU A 469 11.07 -16.44 16.55
CA GLU A 469 12.09 -17.50 16.77
C GLU A 469 11.46 -18.82 17.20
N LYS A 470 10.49 -18.79 18.14
CA LYS A 470 9.77 -20.01 18.56
C LYS A 470 8.93 -20.59 17.43
N ALA A 471 8.26 -19.74 16.64
CA ALA A 471 7.48 -20.16 15.48
C ALA A 471 8.36 -20.88 14.45
N MET A 472 9.52 -20.31 14.13
CA MET A 472 10.47 -20.92 13.21
C MET A 472 11.07 -22.22 13.77
N THR A 473 11.37 -22.28 15.07
CA THR A 473 11.81 -23.50 15.74
C THR A 473 10.77 -24.62 15.59
N TYR A 474 9.50 -24.29 15.86
CA TYR A 474 8.40 -25.23 15.70
C TYR A 474 8.26 -25.70 14.25
N LEU A 475 8.26 -24.79 13.29
CA LEU A 475 8.15 -25.11 11.87
C LEU A 475 9.24 -26.08 11.42
N LEU A 476 10.52 -25.76 11.66
CA LEU A 476 11.63 -26.61 11.25
C LEU A 476 11.57 -27.98 11.94
N GLN A 477 11.24 -28.04 13.23
CA GLN A 477 11.05 -29.31 13.95
C GLN A 477 9.95 -30.16 13.28
N ARG A 478 8.80 -29.56 12.90
CA ARG A 478 7.69 -30.29 12.25
C ARG A 478 8.11 -30.83 10.87
N LEU A 479 8.89 -30.08 10.10
CA LEU A 479 9.43 -30.53 8.80
C LEU A 479 10.43 -31.71 9.00
N GLU A 480 11.28 -31.63 10.02
CA GLU A 480 12.23 -32.72 10.38
C GLU A 480 11.48 -33.97 10.86
N GLU A 481 10.47 -33.83 11.72
CA GLU A 481 9.65 -34.94 12.22
C GLU A 481 8.84 -35.61 11.10
N ALA A 482 8.37 -34.83 10.12
CA ALA A 482 7.69 -35.33 8.93
C ALA A 482 8.66 -35.97 7.91
N GLY A 483 9.96 -35.79 8.07
CA GLY A 483 11.00 -36.30 7.16
C GLY A 483 11.04 -35.59 5.79
N ILE A 484 10.59 -34.34 5.73
CA ILE A 484 10.54 -33.55 4.49
C ILE A 484 11.46 -32.31 4.53
N ALA A 485 12.20 -32.08 5.60
CA ALA A 485 13.08 -30.90 5.74
C ALA A 485 14.11 -30.80 4.60
N GLU A 486 14.69 -31.89 4.15
CA GLU A 486 15.65 -31.94 3.05
C GLU A 486 15.02 -31.61 1.67
N ARG A 487 13.69 -31.69 1.56
CA ARG A 487 12.91 -31.40 0.35
C ARG A 487 12.09 -30.11 0.48
N THR A 488 12.32 -29.34 1.50
CA THR A 488 11.58 -28.10 1.75
C THR A 488 12.56 -26.94 1.81
N VAL A 489 12.30 -25.91 1.03
CA VAL A 489 12.98 -24.62 1.12
C VAL A 489 12.14 -23.71 2.00
N VAL A 490 12.77 -23.12 3.01
CA VAL A 490 12.13 -22.12 3.90
C VAL A 490 12.81 -20.77 3.69
N VAL A 491 12.05 -19.82 3.16
CA VAL A 491 12.48 -18.44 2.95
C VAL A 491 11.94 -17.57 4.08
N LEU A 492 12.77 -16.70 4.64
CA LEU A 492 12.35 -15.68 5.60
C LEU A 492 13.01 -14.34 5.27
N THR A 493 12.20 -13.29 5.25
CA THR A 493 12.64 -11.89 5.17
C THR A 493 11.74 -11.01 5.98
N GLY A 494 12.23 -9.83 6.40
CA GLY A 494 11.39 -8.78 6.98
C GLY A 494 10.58 -8.04 5.91
N ASP A 495 9.39 -7.60 6.27
CA ASP A 495 8.57 -6.71 5.43
C ASP A 495 9.11 -5.28 5.41
N HIS A 496 9.57 -4.78 6.56
CA HIS A 496 10.17 -3.45 6.73
C HIS A 496 11.05 -3.39 7.99
N MET A 497 11.78 -2.28 8.17
CA MET A 497 12.53 -2.00 9.38
C MET A 497 11.59 -1.76 10.59
N PRO A 498 12.04 -1.97 11.84
CA PRO A 498 11.24 -1.76 13.05
C PRO A 498 11.06 -0.26 13.37
N TYR A 499 10.21 0.45 12.62
CA TYR A 499 9.95 1.88 12.78
C TYR A 499 9.31 2.26 14.13
N GLY A 500 8.82 1.28 14.90
CA GLY A 500 8.38 1.49 16.30
C GLY A 500 9.53 1.73 17.29
N LEU A 501 10.79 1.46 16.90
CA LEU A 501 11.98 1.81 17.67
C LEU A 501 12.42 3.26 17.41
N THR A 502 13.03 3.88 18.40
CA THR A 502 13.77 5.12 18.17
C THR A 502 15.06 4.84 17.37
N GLU A 503 15.59 5.85 16.68
CA GLU A 503 16.89 5.69 16.00
C GLU A 503 18.01 5.27 16.96
N GLU A 504 17.98 5.77 18.22
CA GLU A 504 18.96 5.39 19.27
C GLU A 504 18.84 3.91 19.65
N ASP A 505 17.62 3.40 19.83
CA ASP A 505 17.38 2.00 20.15
C ASP A 505 17.75 1.07 18.98
N TYR A 506 17.40 1.45 17.74
CA TYR A 506 17.75 0.66 16.58
C TYR A 506 19.25 0.66 16.30
N ALA A 507 19.93 1.81 16.50
CA ALA A 507 21.39 1.89 16.43
C ALA A 507 22.07 1.07 17.55
N ALA A 508 21.49 1.03 18.76
CA ALA A 508 22.00 0.18 19.84
C ALA A 508 21.92 -1.32 19.50
N LEU A 509 20.86 -1.74 18.78
CA LEU A 509 20.72 -3.10 18.29
C LEU A 509 21.72 -3.41 17.16
N ALA A 510 21.88 -2.48 16.21
CA ALA A 510 22.76 -2.64 15.05
C ALA A 510 24.27 -2.57 15.40
N GLY A 511 24.64 -1.91 16.49
CA GLY A 511 26.02 -1.82 16.94
C GLY A 511 26.98 -1.22 15.92
N ASP A 512 28.06 -1.94 15.59
CA ASP A 512 29.09 -1.48 14.62
C ASP A 512 28.55 -1.33 13.19
N ALA A 513 27.45 -2.02 12.83
CA ALA A 513 26.83 -1.92 11.52
C ALA A 513 26.29 -0.51 11.20
N THR A 514 26.11 0.35 12.22
CA THR A 514 25.72 1.76 12.02
C THR A 514 26.72 2.59 11.19
N SER A 515 27.92 2.08 10.99
CA SER A 515 28.93 2.69 10.11
C SER A 515 28.69 2.40 8.61
N GLU A 516 27.86 1.42 8.28
CA GLU A 516 27.57 1.04 6.90
C GLU A 516 26.55 2.01 6.27
N PRO A 517 26.65 2.27 4.94
CA PRO A 517 25.66 3.06 4.25
C PRO A 517 24.28 2.39 4.31
N PHE A 518 23.24 3.18 4.59
CA PHE A 518 21.86 2.70 4.63
C PHE A 518 21.63 1.50 5.56
N TRP A 519 22.42 1.38 6.65
CA TRP A 519 22.34 0.30 7.62
C TRP A 519 20.93 0.04 8.15
N GLN A 520 20.08 1.08 8.25
CA GLN A 520 18.70 0.94 8.71
C GLN A 520 17.83 0.04 7.79
N TYR A 521 18.21 -0.08 6.53
CA TYR A 521 17.49 -0.87 5.52
C TYR A 521 18.11 -2.25 5.29
N ARG A 522 19.32 -2.50 5.84
CA ARG A 522 19.95 -3.81 5.75
C ARG A 522 19.11 -4.84 6.51
N ASN A 523 18.84 -5.97 5.86
CA ASN A 523 18.09 -7.07 6.44
C ASN A 523 18.62 -8.41 5.93
N SER A 524 17.85 -9.50 6.09
CA SER A 524 18.22 -10.84 5.63
C SER A 524 17.20 -11.38 4.64
N PHE A 525 17.70 -12.00 3.61
CA PHE A 525 17.00 -12.96 2.79
C PHE A 525 17.56 -14.35 3.18
N LEU A 526 16.89 -15.03 4.12
CA LEU A 526 17.22 -16.39 4.51
C LEU A 526 16.55 -17.35 3.53
N CYS A 527 17.31 -18.27 2.95
CA CYS A 527 16.80 -19.28 2.03
C CYS A 527 17.37 -20.65 2.44
N TRP A 528 16.77 -21.20 3.49
CA TRP A 528 17.22 -22.41 4.17
C TRP A 528 16.68 -23.67 3.51
N ASN A 529 17.49 -24.74 3.53
CA ASN A 529 17.07 -26.08 3.18
C ASN A 529 17.81 -27.10 4.08
N GLY A 530 17.05 -28.03 4.66
CA GLY A 530 17.59 -29.02 5.61
C GLY A 530 18.58 -30.03 5.03
N GLY A 531 18.79 -30.04 3.72
CA GLY A 531 19.80 -30.87 3.03
C GLY A 531 21.11 -30.14 2.69
N MET A 532 21.26 -28.88 3.09
CA MET A 532 22.41 -28.03 2.75
C MET A 532 23.19 -27.63 4.01
N ASP A 533 24.12 -28.47 4.43
CA ASP A 533 24.99 -28.22 5.60
C ASP A 533 26.05 -27.12 5.34
N GLU A 534 26.45 -26.93 4.08
CA GLU A 534 27.39 -25.87 3.67
C GLU A 534 26.64 -24.80 2.88
N PRO A 535 26.76 -23.49 3.25
CA PRO A 535 26.02 -22.43 2.59
C PRO A 535 26.57 -22.11 1.20
N VAL A 536 25.68 -21.73 0.30
CA VAL A 536 26.03 -21.00 -0.94
C VAL A 536 25.99 -19.51 -0.63
N VAL A 537 27.14 -18.89 -0.52
CA VAL A 537 27.25 -17.45 -0.19
C VAL A 537 27.14 -16.62 -1.46
N VAL A 538 26.22 -15.64 -1.44
CA VAL A 538 25.95 -14.69 -2.51
C VAL A 538 26.33 -13.29 -2.02
N GLU A 539 27.38 -12.71 -2.60
CA GLU A 539 27.92 -11.40 -2.20
C GLU A 539 27.26 -10.23 -2.96
N ASP A 540 26.47 -10.52 -3.99
CA ASP A 540 25.81 -9.50 -4.80
C ASP A 540 24.76 -8.71 -4.01
N TYR A 541 24.63 -7.42 -4.34
CA TYR A 541 23.62 -6.55 -3.73
C TYR A 541 22.24 -6.92 -4.25
N CYS A 542 21.28 -7.04 -3.32
CA CYS A 542 19.91 -7.38 -3.67
C CYS A 542 18.91 -6.77 -2.69
N CYS A 543 17.66 -6.80 -3.07
CA CYS A 543 16.58 -6.23 -2.29
C CYS A 543 15.26 -7.03 -2.43
N THR A 544 14.22 -6.59 -1.75
CA THR A 544 12.98 -7.37 -1.55
C THR A 544 12.35 -7.88 -2.85
N GLN A 545 12.30 -7.07 -3.91
CA GLN A 545 11.71 -7.49 -5.20
C GLN A 545 12.54 -8.54 -5.94
N ASP A 546 13.80 -8.74 -5.57
CA ASP A 546 14.67 -9.74 -6.22
C ASP A 546 14.40 -11.17 -5.72
N ILE A 547 13.71 -11.31 -4.60
CA ILE A 547 13.41 -12.61 -3.98
C ILE A 547 12.57 -13.46 -4.93
N LEU A 548 11.47 -12.92 -5.47
CA LEU A 548 10.58 -13.68 -6.34
C LEU A 548 11.30 -14.22 -7.59
N PRO A 549 11.95 -13.41 -8.45
CA PRO A 549 12.64 -13.95 -9.63
C PRO A 549 13.78 -14.93 -9.28
N THR A 550 14.47 -14.75 -8.15
CA THR A 550 15.47 -15.70 -7.65
C THR A 550 14.84 -17.04 -7.30
N LEU A 551 13.70 -17.04 -6.62
CA LEU A 551 12.96 -18.28 -6.32
C LEU A 551 12.41 -18.94 -7.58
N LEU A 552 11.85 -18.15 -8.52
CA LEU A 552 11.36 -18.69 -9.80
C LEU A 552 12.47 -19.42 -10.57
N ASN A 553 13.68 -18.84 -10.60
CA ASN A 553 14.84 -19.48 -11.22
C ASN A 553 15.32 -20.71 -10.44
N LEU A 554 15.45 -20.63 -9.09
CA LEU A 554 15.87 -21.74 -8.24
C LEU A 554 14.94 -22.96 -8.35
N PHE A 555 13.62 -22.72 -8.46
CA PHE A 555 12.62 -23.78 -8.63
C PHE A 555 12.43 -24.20 -10.10
N GLY A 556 13.03 -23.50 -11.05
CA GLY A 556 12.93 -23.83 -12.47
C GLY A 556 11.55 -23.54 -13.08
N PHE A 557 10.78 -22.63 -12.48
CA PHE A 557 9.49 -22.22 -13.00
C PHE A 557 9.64 -21.45 -14.32
N SER A 558 8.64 -21.52 -15.16
CA SER A 558 8.59 -20.75 -16.40
C SER A 558 8.08 -19.34 -16.11
N TYR A 559 8.89 -18.33 -16.41
CA TYR A 559 8.52 -16.91 -16.27
C TYR A 559 9.28 -16.06 -17.28
N ASP A 560 8.83 -14.82 -17.45
CA ASP A 560 9.53 -13.85 -18.28
C ASP A 560 10.15 -12.75 -17.40
N SER A 561 11.43 -12.82 -17.20
CA SER A 561 12.17 -11.90 -16.35
C SER A 561 12.17 -10.44 -16.85
N ARG A 562 11.89 -10.21 -18.14
CA ARG A 562 11.74 -8.86 -18.71
C ARG A 562 10.54 -8.11 -18.14
N LEU A 563 9.54 -8.84 -17.65
CA LEU A 563 8.29 -8.31 -17.10
C LEU A 563 8.34 -8.04 -15.60
N LEU A 564 9.47 -8.30 -14.94
CA LEU A 564 9.69 -8.02 -13.51
C LEU A 564 10.66 -6.86 -13.35
N THR A 565 10.60 -6.14 -12.22
CA THR A 565 11.62 -5.14 -11.85
C THR A 565 12.68 -5.71 -10.93
N GLY A 566 12.35 -6.76 -10.17
CA GLY A 566 13.33 -7.60 -9.49
C GLY A 566 14.10 -8.50 -10.45
N ARG A 567 15.30 -8.91 -10.04
CA ARG A 567 16.21 -9.76 -10.82
C ARG A 567 16.58 -11.02 -10.05
N ASP A 568 16.84 -12.10 -10.76
CA ASP A 568 17.50 -13.26 -10.18
C ASP A 568 18.92 -12.89 -9.72
N VAL A 569 19.16 -12.89 -8.40
CA VAL A 569 20.45 -12.49 -7.80
C VAL A 569 21.57 -13.45 -8.19
N LEU A 570 21.24 -14.66 -8.66
CA LEU A 570 22.22 -15.68 -9.08
C LEU A 570 22.57 -15.56 -10.58
N ALA A 571 21.89 -14.71 -11.33
CA ALA A 571 22.19 -14.46 -12.73
C ALA A 571 23.38 -13.50 -12.88
N PRO A 572 24.18 -13.60 -13.96
CA PRO A 572 25.22 -12.62 -14.23
C PRO A 572 24.60 -11.28 -14.64
N GLY A 573 25.23 -10.18 -14.22
CA GLY A 573 24.80 -8.81 -14.56
C GLY A 573 25.10 -7.80 -13.49
N GLU A 574 24.54 -6.61 -13.62
CA GLU A 574 24.66 -5.54 -12.62
C GLU A 574 23.54 -5.71 -11.58
N HIS A 575 23.90 -5.96 -10.33
CA HIS A 575 22.97 -6.14 -9.21
C HIS A 575 22.88 -4.88 -8.34
N LEU A 576 21.66 -4.52 -7.96
CA LEU A 576 21.36 -3.30 -7.24
C LEU A 576 20.47 -3.58 -6.03
N ALA A 577 20.86 -3.09 -4.86
CA ALA A 577 19.90 -2.90 -3.77
C ALA A 577 19.28 -1.51 -3.90
N VAL A 578 18.04 -1.44 -4.42
CA VAL A 578 17.33 -0.19 -4.69
C VAL A 578 16.41 0.17 -3.53
N LEU A 579 16.46 1.43 -3.07
CA LEU A 579 15.64 1.95 -1.99
C LEU A 579 14.50 2.84 -2.51
N LYS A 580 13.48 3.05 -1.67
CA LYS A 580 12.24 3.77 -2.00
C LYS A 580 12.40 5.16 -2.62
N ASP A 581 13.52 5.84 -2.34
CA ASP A 581 13.80 7.20 -2.81
C ASP A 581 14.66 7.23 -4.10
N GLY A 582 14.97 6.05 -4.66
CA GLY A 582 15.86 5.90 -5.80
C GLY A 582 17.35 5.92 -5.44
N SER A 583 17.70 5.89 -4.14
CA SER A 583 19.04 5.53 -3.70
C SER A 583 19.32 4.07 -3.98
N PHE A 584 20.59 3.72 -4.22
CA PHE A 584 20.97 2.33 -4.46
C PHE A 584 22.41 2.03 -4.04
N LEU A 585 22.64 0.74 -3.79
CA LEU A 585 23.96 0.17 -3.56
C LEU A 585 24.24 -0.87 -4.63
N THR A 586 25.48 -0.94 -5.09
CA THR A 586 25.99 -1.97 -6.01
C THR A 586 27.48 -2.13 -5.80
N ASP A 587 28.11 -3.10 -6.47
CA ASP A 587 29.55 -3.29 -6.35
C ASP A 587 30.33 -2.01 -6.69
N GLY A 588 31.10 -1.56 -5.72
CA GLY A 588 31.97 -0.39 -5.84
C GLY A 588 31.28 0.97 -5.85
N LEU A 589 29.94 1.05 -5.70
CA LEU A 589 29.19 2.31 -5.74
C LEU A 589 28.04 2.34 -4.76
N VAL A 590 27.95 3.42 -3.98
CA VAL A 590 26.77 3.79 -3.19
C VAL A 590 26.27 5.14 -3.68
N TYR A 591 25.01 5.19 -4.11
CA TYR A 591 24.36 6.42 -4.53
C TYR A 591 23.26 6.83 -3.58
N ASN A 592 23.32 8.06 -3.07
CA ASN A 592 22.25 8.64 -2.24
C ASN A 592 21.49 9.66 -3.08
N ALA A 593 20.26 9.32 -3.44
CA ALA A 593 19.41 10.14 -4.30
C ALA A 593 18.97 11.44 -3.62
N SER A 594 18.72 11.45 -2.29
CA SER A 594 18.34 12.64 -1.53
C SER A 594 19.44 13.70 -1.52
N THR A 595 20.71 13.30 -1.40
CA THR A 595 21.84 14.24 -1.45
C THR A 595 22.40 14.40 -2.87
N GLY A 596 22.17 13.44 -3.76
CA GLY A 596 22.79 13.34 -5.09
C GLY A 596 24.27 12.99 -5.03
N GLN A 597 24.73 12.42 -3.92
CA GLN A 597 26.12 12.02 -3.74
C GLN A 597 26.33 10.57 -4.15
N ALA A 598 27.40 10.35 -4.89
CA ALA A 598 27.92 9.03 -5.21
C ALA A 598 29.23 8.80 -4.47
N THR A 599 29.33 7.68 -3.75
CA THR A 599 30.53 7.23 -3.07
C THR A 599 31.08 6.01 -3.80
N TRP A 600 32.33 6.09 -4.22
CA TRP A 600 33.00 5.05 -4.98
C TRP A 600 34.07 4.36 -4.14
N SER A 601 34.13 3.04 -4.17
CA SER A 601 35.26 2.27 -3.59
C SER A 601 36.46 2.18 -4.55
N GLY A 602 36.32 2.63 -5.82
CA GLY A 602 37.31 2.62 -6.88
C GLY A 602 37.35 3.91 -7.69
N GLN A 603 37.66 3.79 -8.99
CA GLN A 603 37.63 4.93 -9.90
C GLN A 603 36.17 5.32 -10.21
N ALA A 604 35.84 6.62 -10.06
CA ALA A 604 34.53 7.14 -10.41
C ALA A 604 34.26 7.00 -11.93
N ASP A 605 33.04 6.52 -12.25
CA ASP A 605 32.50 6.42 -13.59
C ASP A 605 31.14 7.09 -13.67
N GLU A 606 31.11 8.33 -14.08
CA GLU A 606 29.89 9.13 -14.21
C GLU A 606 28.92 8.57 -15.27
N ASN A 607 29.39 7.84 -16.27
CA ASN A 607 28.51 7.23 -17.26
C ASN A 607 27.78 6.05 -16.66
N ARG A 608 28.46 5.14 -15.93
CA ARG A 608 27.85 4.05 -15.19
C ARG A 608 26.83 4.59 -14.20
N LEU A 609 27.17 5.61 -13.41
CA LEU A 609 26.24 6.24 -12.47
C LEU A 609 24.96 6.72 -13.16
N ASN A 610 25.08 7.48 -14.26
CA ASN A 610 23.91 7.99 -14.98
C ASN A 610 23.07 6.86 -15.59
N THR A 611 23.69 5.81 -16.08
CA THR A 611 23.03 4.61 -16.61
C THR A 611 22.22 3.93 -15.51
N LEU A 612 22.80 3.71 -14.32
CA LEU A 612 22.11 3.09 -13.19
C LEU A 612 20.96 3.95 -12.65
N ILE A 613 21.16 5.26 -12.52
CA ILE A 613 20.06 6.18 -12.15
C ILE A 613 18.90 6.09 -13.16
N GLN A 614 19.21 5.99 -14.45
CA GLN A 614 18.19 5.82 -15.48
C GLN A 614 17.45 4.49 -15.36
N ALA A 615 18.17 3.38 -15.12
CA ALA A 615 17.59 2.06 -14.89
C ALA A 615 16.60 2.08 -13.70
N VAL A 616 17.05 2.57 -12.56
CA VAL A 616 16.23 2.68 -11.33
C VAL A 616 14.98 3.54 -11.55
N ASN A 617 15.09 4.68 -12.22
CA ASN A 617 13.92 5.52 -12.53
C ASN A 617 12.93 4.79 -13.46
N ASN A 618 13.42 4.05 -14.45
CA ASN A 618 12.56 3.25 -15.33
C ASN A 618 11.84 2.14 -14.55
N GLU A 619 12.50 1.46 -13.62
CA GLU A 619 11.90 0.40 -12.80
C GLU A 619 10.66 0.90 -12.02
N PHE A 620 10.73 2.08 -11.37
CA PHE A 620 9.58 2.68 -10.71
C PHE A 620 8.44 2.99 -11.67
N LEU A 621 8.74 3.55 -12.84
CA LEU A 621 7.74 3.89 -13.86
C LEU A 621 7.08 2.65 -14.44
N VAL A 622 7.88 1.63 -14.75
CA VAL A 622 7.42 0.35 -15.32
C VAL A 622 6.52 -0.38 -14.32
N ALA A 623 6.97 -0.55 -13.06
CA ALA A 623 6.18 -1.21 -12.04
C ALA A 623 4.82 -0.53 -11.80
N SER A 624 4.81 0.81 -11.66
CA SER A 624 3.58 1.59 -11.51
C SER A 624 2.66 1.45 -12.73
N SER A 625 3.22 1.34 -13.93
CA SER A 625 2.46 1.22 -15.18
C SER A 625 1.91 -0.19 -15.39
N ILE A 626 2.68 -1.24 -15.09
CA ILE A 626 2.19 -2.63 -15.06
C ILE A 626 0.94 -2.71 -14.18
N LEU A 627 1.05 -2.22 -12.95
CA LEU A 627 -0.03 -2.21 -11.97
C LEU A 627 -1.25 -1.40 -12.45
N GLY A 628 -1.01 -0.21 -13.01
CA GLY A 628 -2.08 0.72 -13.37
C GLY A 628 -2.81 0.38 -14.67
N THR A 629 -2.25 -0.50 -15.52
CA THR A 629 -2.83 -0.88 -16.82
C THR A 629 -3.22 -2.35 -16.89
N ASP A 630 -3.01 -3.10 -15.81
CA ASP A 630 -3.09 -4.57 -15.85
C ASP A 630 -2.36 -5.17 -17.07
N TYR A 631 -1.08 -4.78 -17.23
CA TYR A 631 -0.31 -5.18 -18.41
C TYR A 631 -0.25 -6.69 -18.60
N TYR A 632 -0.22 -7.45 -17.51
CA TYR A 632 -0.19 -8.91 -17.59
C TYR A 632 -1.51 -9.47 -18.12
N GLY A 633 -2.65 -8.98 -17.63
CA GLY A 633 -3.97 -9.33 -18.17
C GLY A 633 -4.02 -9.05 -19.66
N PHE A 634 -3.70 -7.83 -20.09
CA PHE A 634 -3.64 -7.47 -21.52
C PHE A 634 -2.73 -8.41 -22.33
N ALA A 635 -1.50 -8.67 -21.87
CA ALA A 635 -0.51 -9.44 -22.64
C ALA A 635 -0.91 -10.90 -22.78
N PHE A 636 -1.29 -11.54 -21.66
CA PHE A 636 -1.59 -12.97 -21.63
C PHE A 636 -2.93 -13.28 -22.30
N GLU A 637 -3.96 -12.44 -22.16
CA GLU A 637 -5.21 -12.57 -22.89
C GLU A 637 -5.03 -12.42 -24.40
N THR A 638 -4.32 -11.35 -24.82
CA THR A 638 -4.08 -11.09 -26.25
C THR A 638 -3.39 -12.24 -26.94
N LEU A 639 -2.47 -12.90 -26.26
CA LEU A 639 -1.70 -14.04 -26.82
C LEU A 639 -2.36 -15.40 -26.56
N GLY A 640 -3.45 -15.45 -25.80
CA GLY A 640 -4.12 -16.70 -25.43
C GLY A 640 -3.25 -17.62 -24.57
N LEU A 641 -2.39 -17.02 -23.73
CA LEU A 641 -1.48 -17.73 -22.84
C LEU A 641 -2.09 -18.02 -21.47
N ALA A 642 -3.21 -17.40 -21.13
CA ALA A 642 -3.95 -17.65 -19.92
C ALA A 642 -5.30 -18.29 -20.23
N GLU A 643 -5.61 -19.39 -19.55
CA GLU A 643 -6.92 -20.04 -19.66
C GLU A 643 -7.99 -19.29 -18.84
N ASN A 644 -7.58 -18.51 -17.83
CA ASN A 644 -8.47 -17.75 -16.96
C ASN A 644 -7.76 -16.50 -16.44
N THR A 645 -7.95 -15.37 -17.11
CA THR A 645 -7.40 -14.04 -16.70
C THR A 645 -8.36 -13.25 -15.81
N GLU A 646 -9.58 -13.76 -15.62
CA GLU A 646 -10.51 -13.16 -14.68
C GLU A 646 -9.91 -13.24 -13.26
N PRO A 647 -9.93 -12.15 -12.52
CA PRO A 647 -9.53 -12.17 -11.10
C PRO A 647 -10.29 -13.28 -10.37
N SER A 648 -9.60 -14.01 -9.50
CA SER A 648 -10.28 -14.98 -8.63
C SER A 648 -11.50 -14.34 -7.99
N PRO A 649 -12.65 -15.05 -7.94
CA PRO A 649 -13.86 -14.47 -7.36
C PRO A 649 -13.53 -13.90 -5.98
N THR A 650 -13.90 -12.62 -5.78
CA THR A 650 -13.77 -11.96 -4.48
C THR A 650 -14.55 -12.79 -3.45
N TYR A 651 -13.84 -13.47 -2.55
CA TYR A 651 -14.51 -14.19 -1.48
C TYR A 651 -15.14 -13.17 -0.52
N ALA A 652 -16.37 -13.47 -0.08
CA ALA A 652 -16.96 -12.68 0.95
C ALA A 652 -16.12 -12.77 2.22
N SER A 653 -15.74 -11.62 2.76
CA SER A 653 -14.96 -11.50 3.99
C SER A 653 -15.79 -11.76 5.25
N TYR A 654 -16.71 -12.73 5.21
CA TYR A 654 -17.64 -13.00 6.31
C TYR A 654 -17.60 -14.47 6.70
N ALA A 655 -17.00 -14.76 7.85
CA ALA A 655 -16.85 -16.13 8.36
C ALA A 655 -18.19 -16.83 8.67
N ASP A 656 -19.28 -16.07 8.85
CA ASP A 656 -20.59 -16.58 9.26
C ASP A 656 -21.55 -16.89 8.11
N ILE A 657 -21.11 -16.80 6.85
CA ILE A 657 -21.97 -17.07 5.68
C ILE A 657 -21.77 -18.46 5.08
N ALA A 658 -20.65 -19.12 5.37
CA ALA A 658 -20.33 -20.42 4.79
C ALA A 658 -21.43 -21.46 4.97
N GLY A 659 -21.93 -22.02 3.86
CA GLY A 659 -23.04 -22.96 3.83
C GLY A 659 -24.41 -22.37 4.14
N LYS A 660 -24.54 -21.04 4.19
CA LYS A 660 -25.82 -20.35 4.38
C LYS A 660 -26.50 -20.13 3.03
N TRP A 661 -27.82 -20.12 3.03
CA TRP A 661 -28.63 -19.95 1.82
C TRP A 661 -28.45 -18.58 1.12
N TYR A 662 -27.86 -17.62 1.79
CA TYR A 662 -27.53 -16.28 1.27
C TYR A 662 -26.04 -16.08 0.96
N GLU A 663 -25.23 -17.13 1.00
CA GLU A 663 -23.79 -17.08 0.75
C GLU A 663 -23.49 -16.48 -0.61
N ASP A 664 -24.02 -17.05 -1.69
CA ASP A 664 -23.81 -16.57 -3.07
C ASP A 664 -24.22 -15.09 -3.25
N ALA A 665 -25.31 -14.69 -2.62
CA ALA A 665 -25.81 -13.32 -2.68
C ALA A 665 -24.87 -12.33 -1.97
N VAL A 666 -24.31 -12.73 -0.84
CA VAL A 666 -23.33 -11.90 -0.10
C VAL A 666 -22.01 -11.83 -0.88
N GLU A 667 -21.59 -12.91 -1.50
CA GLU A 667 -20.43 -12.94 -2.39
C GLU A 667 -20.61 -12.03 -3.61
N THR A 668 -21.76 -12.11 -4.28
CA THR A 668 -22.12 -11.21 -5.37
C THR A 668 -22.03 -9.75 -4.95
N LEU A 669 -22.66 -9.36 -3.84
CA LEU A 669 -22.63 -7.97 -3.37
C LEU A 669 -21.22 -7.51 -2.94
N THR A 670 -20.39 -8.43 -2.44
CA THR A 670 -19.00 -8.15 -2.10
C THR A 670 -18.19 -7.90 -3.38
N ARG A 671 -18.40 -8.71 -4.42
CA ARG A 671 -17.80 -8.55 -5.76
C ARG A 671 -18.11 -7.16 -6.35
N TYR A 672 -19.32 -6.66 -6.16
CA TYR A 672 -19.76 -5.35 -6.64
C TYR A 672 -19.46 -4.20 -5.63
N GLY A 673 -18.66 -4.45 -4.58
CA GLY A 673 -18.24 -3.43 -3.62
C GLY A 673 -19.35 -2.89 -2.70
N ALA A 674 -20.53 -3.51 -2.70
CA ALA A 674 -21.65 -3.09 -1.85
C ALA A 674 -21.46 -3.46 -0.38
N LEU A 675 -20.74 -4.53 -0.13
CA LEU A 675 -20.38 -5.01 1.19
C LEU A 675 -18.87 -4.94 1.38
N SER A 676 -18.44 -4.05 2.22
CA SER A 676 -17.06 -3.98 2.73
C SER A 676 -17.09 -4.54 4.15
N GLY A 677 -16.53 -5.72 4.40
CA GLY A 677 -16.56 -6.37 5.72
C GLY A 677 -16.47 -5.38 6.88
N GLY A 678 -17.53 -5.21 7.61
CA GLY A 678 -17.53 -4.36 8.80
C GLY A 678 -16.68 -5.02 9.89
N GLY A 679 -15.85 -4.27 10.60
CA GLY A 679 -14.81 -4.65 11.57
C GLY A 679 -15.09 -5.77 12.60
N THR A 680 -16.12 -6.57 12.42
CA THR A 680 -16.41 -7.78 13.21
C THR A 680 -16.25 -9.08 12.42
N GLY A 681 -15.95 -9.02 11.11
CA GLY A 681 -15.83 -10.19 10.25
C GLY A 681 -17.12 -11.01 10.06
N ALA A 682 -18.26 -10.56 10.60
CA ALA A 682 -19.53 -11.25 10.52
C ALA A 682 -20.55 -10.44 9.69
N PHE A 683 -21.16 -11.09 8.71
CA PHE A 683 -22.27 -10.51 7.94
C PHE A 683 -23.55 -10.42 8.78
N SER A 684 -23.71 -11.38 9.70
CA SER A 684 -24.90 -11.49 10.57
C SER A 684 -26.21 -11.57 9.78
N GLY A 685 -26.24 -12.40 8.74
CA GLY A 685 -27.34 -12.51 7.78
C GLY A 685 -28.69 -12.91 8.37
N GLU A 686 -28.70 -13.52 9.55
CA GLU A 686 -29.90 -13.92 10.28
C GLU A 686 -30.52 -12.75 11.09
N ASN A 687 -29.82 -11.63 11.25
CA ASN A 687 -30.38 -10.44 11.91
C ASN A 687 -31.38 -9.72 10.99
N ALA A 688 -32.37 -9.04 11.58
CA ALA A 688 -33.26 -8.18 10.80
C ALA A 688 -32.49 -7.00 10.20
N ALA A 689 -32.60 -6.79 8.89
CA ALA A 689 -32.01 -5.67 8.21
C ALA A 689 -32.63 -4.34 8.61
N SER A 690 -31.82 -3.28 8.69
CA SER A 690 -32.38 -1.92 8.80
C SER A 690 -32.71 -1.37 7.41
N ARG A 691 -33.49 -0.29 7.37
CA ARG A 691 -33.76 0.43 6.11
C ARG A 691 -32.47 0.96 5.48
N ALA A 692 -31.53 1.43 6.31
CA ALA A 692 -30.21 1.86 5.87
C ALA A 692 -29.38 0.70 5.30
N ASP A 693 -29.40 -0.50 5.92
CA ASP A 693 -28.71 -1.68 5.41
C ASP A 693 -29.14 -2.01 3.97
N PHE A 694 -30.45 -2.14 3.76
CA PHE A 694 -30.99 -2.52 2.44
C PHE A 694 -30.71 -1.46 1.38
N THR A 695 -30.94 -0.19 1.71
CA THR A 695 -30.66 0.92 0.77
C THR A 695 -29.17 1.00 0.43
N ALA A 696 -28.28 0.78 1.40
CA ALA A 696 -26.84 0.80 1.17
C ALA A 696 -26.38 -0.39 0.29
N MET A 697 -26.92 -1.59 0.48
CA MET A 697 -26.64 -2.73 -0.39
C MET A 697 -26.97 -2.41 -1.85
N LEU A 698 -28.15 -1.89 -2.13
CA LEU A 698 -28.56 -1.49 -3.47
C LEU A 698 -27.73 -0.32 -4.03
N ALA A 699 -27.59 0.75 -3.24
CA ALA A 699 -26.94 1.96 -3.72
C ALA A 699 -25.46 1.73 -4.03
N ARG A 700 -24.73 1.00 -3.19
CA ARG A 700 -23.30 0.74 -3.39
C ARG A 700 -23.03 -0.23 -4.53
N SER A 701 -23.91 -1.20 -4.77
CA SER A 701 -23.73 -2.17 -5.85
C SER A 701 -24.14 -1.66 -7.23
N LEU A 702 -25.04 -0.66 -7.30
CA LEU A 702 -25.57 -0.13 -8.56
C LEU A 702 -25.01 1.27 -8.91
N ALA A 703 -24.30 1.92 -7.98
CA ALA A 703 -23.75 3.24 -8.18
C ALA A 703 -22.39 3.16 -8.88
N GLY A 704 -22.30 3.64 -10.12
CA GLY A 704 -21.03 4.24 -10.56
C GLY A 704 -20.74 5.45 -9.68
N GLN A 705 -19.46 5.74 -9.38
CA GLN A 705 -19.03 6.85 -8.50
C GLN A 705 -19.46 8.20 -9.09
N GLU A 706 -20.68 8.65 -8.84
CA GLU A 706 -21.16 9.98 -9.23
C GLU A 706 -21.50 10.81 -7.98
N GLU A 707 -21.15 12.10 -8.07
CA GLU A 707 -21.19 13.10 -7.01
C GLU A 707 -22.59 13.27 -6.35
N THR A 708 -22.60 13.29 -5.04
CA THR A 708 -23.74 13.66 -4.19
C THR A 708 -23.98 15.17 -4.24
N GLY A 709 -25.05 15.61 -4.87
CA GLY A 709 -25.27 17.04 -5.18
C GLY A 709 -26.45 17.75 -4.51
N THR A 710 -27.40 17.06 -3.90
CA THR A 710 -28.63 17.68 -3.35
C THR A 710 -28.83 17.40 -1.87
N ALA A 711 -29.34 18.42 -1.13
CA ALA A 711 -29.70 18.25 0.28
C ALA A 711 -30.81 17.20 0.41
N LEU A 712 -30.62 16.26 1.31
CA LEU A 712 -31.63 15.25 1.64
C LEU A 712 -32.87 15.90 2.30
N PRO A 713 -34.07 15.42 1.99
CA PRO A 713 -35.30 15.92 2.62
C PRO A 713 -35.54 15.35 4.04
N TYR A 714 -34.68 14.44 4.51
CA TYR A 714 -34.87 13.68 5.75
C TYR A 714 -34.14 14.33 6.92
N ASP A 715 -34.89 14.75 7.94
CA ASP A 715 -34.36 15.39 9.16
C ASP A 715 -33.54 14.43 10.04
N ASP A 716 -33.69 13.12 9.87
CA ASP A 716 -33.05 12.04 10.66
C ASP A 716 -31.86 11.36 9.96
N VAL A 717 -31.40 11.92 8.86
CA VAL A 717 -30.20 11.45 8.13
C VAL A 717 -29.09 12.49 8.23
N GLU A 718 -28.20 12.31 9.20
CA GLU A 718 -27.13 13.26 9.49
C GLU A 718 -25.89 13.02 8.60
N ALA A 719 -25.26 14.09 8.13
CA ALA A 719 -24.01 14.02 7.40
C ALA A 719 -22.90 13.41 8.30
N GLY A 720 -22.08 12.51 7.71
CA GLY A 720 -21.03 11.81 8.44
C GLY A 720 -21.44 10.44 9.02
N GLN A 721 -22.68 10.06 8.89
CA GLN A 721 -23.12 8.69 9.18
C GLN A 721 -22.83 7.79 7.97
N TRP A 722 -22.47 6.52 8.21
CA TRP A 722 -22.08 5.55 7.18
C TRP A 722 -23.14 5.31 6.08
N TYR A 723 -24.40 5.60 6.39
CA TYR A 723 -25.53 5.47 5.48
C TYR A 723 -25.90 6.78 4.74
N TYR A 724 -25.25 7.90 5.04
CA TYR A 724 -25.58 9.20 4.45
C TYR A 724 -25.40 9.20 2.92
N GLU A 725 -24.23 8.78 2.46
CA GLU A 725 -23.91 8.71 1.03
C GLU A 725 -24.83 7.72 0.27
N PRO A 726 -25.03 6.47 0.71
CA PRO A 726 -25.97 5.56 0.06
C PRO A 726 -27.42 6.08 0.00
N ILE A 727 -27.91 6.69 1.07
CA ILE A 727 -29.27 7.25 1.08
C ILE A 727 -29.34 8.46 0.14
N SER A 728 -28.30 9.30 0.11
CA SER A 728 -28.19 10.45 -0.80
C SER A 728 -28.21 10.03 -2.26
N HIS A 729 -27.46 8.97 -2.59
CA HIS A 729 -27.49 8.38 -3.92
C HIS A 729 -28.88 7.84 -4.29
N ALA A 730 -29.48 7.02 -3.44
CA ALA A 730 -30.81 6.43 -3.67
C ALA A 730 -31.91 7.53 -3.81
N TRP A 731 -31.78 8.63 -3.07
CA TRP A 731 -32.67 9.80 -3.20
C TRP A 731 -32.48 10.48 -4.56
N ASN A 732 -31.27 10.80 -4.93
CA ASN A 732 -30.96 11.46 -6.22
C ASN A 732 -31.34 10.58 -7.42
N ALA A 733 -31.24 9.27 -7.30
CA ALA A 733 -31.68 8.31 -8.31
C ALA A 733 -33.21 8.10 -8.34
N GLY A 734 -33.95 8.73 -7.42
CA GLY A 734 -35.42 8.64 -7.38
C GLY A 734 -35.96 7.33 -6.81
N TRP A 735 -35.16 6.57 -6.06
CA TRP A 735 -35.58 5.29 -5.46
C TRP A 735 -36.33 5.47 -4.14
N LEU A 736 -36.23 6.64 -3.53
CA LEU A 736 -36.82 6.93 -2.22
C LEU A 736 -37.94 7.97 -2.34
N ALA A 737 -38.99 7.80 -1.55
CA ALA A 737 -40.10 8.74 -1.48
C ALA A 737 -39.77 9.97 -0.62
N GLU A 738 -40.32 11.13 -0.97
CA GLU A 738 -40.21 12.38 -0.18
C GLU A 738 -40.96 12.20 1.17
N SER A 739 -40.23 12.48 2.27
CA SER A 739 -40.75 12.38 3.64
C SER A 739 -39.91 13.24 4.58
N ASP A 740 -40.46 13.62 5.73
CA ASP A 740 -39.70 14.32 6.79
C ASP A 740 -38.65 13.42 7.46
N ALA A 741 -38.80 12.08 7.42
CA ALA A 741 -37.90 11.13 8.05
C ALA A 741 -37.71 9.89 7.19
N PHE A 742 -36.43 9.41 7.08
CA PHE A 742 -36.08 8.16 6.42
C PHE A 742 -36.17 6.95 7.37
N ARG A 743 -35.91 7.13 8.64
CA ARG A 743 -35.88 6.08 9.70
C ARG A 743 -34.75 5.04 9.42
N PRO A 744 -33.50 5.45 9.36
CA PRO A 744 -32.39 4.61 8.90
C PRO A 744 -32.19 3.35 9.76
N GLN A 745 -32.46 3.42 11.06
CA GLN A 745 -32.24 2.32 12.01
C GLN A 745 -33.45 1.40 12.19
N ASP A 746 -34.63 1.78 11.68
CA ASP A 746 -35.82 0.95 11.75
C ASP A 746 -35.64 -0.33 10.93
N LYS A 747 -36.14 -1.44 11.42
CA LYS A 747 -36.10 -2.72 10.72
C LYS A 747 -37.02 -2.66 9.50
N ILE A 748 -36.43 -2.96 8.33
CA ILE A 748 -37.17 -2.88 7.07
C ILE A 748 -38.20 -4.00 6.96
N THR A 749 -39.41 -3.64 6.51
CA THR A 749 -40.46 -4.62 6.21
C THR A 749 -40.40 -5.07 4.74
N GLN A 750 -40.96 -6.23 4.42
CA GLN A 750 -41.08 -6.74 3.06
C GLN A 750 -41.74 -5.72 2.10
N ALA A 751 -42.77 -5.00 2.59
CA ALA A 751 -43.45 -3.98 1.78
C ALA A 751 -42.54 -2.78 1.47
N GLU A 752 -41.77 -2.31 2.44
CA GLU A 752 -40.79 -1.21 2.25
C GLU A 752 -39.64 -1.63 1.38
N ALA A 753 -39.10 -2.85 1.53
CA ALA A 753 -38.08 -3.41 0.64
C ALA A 753 -38.60 -3.52 -0.80
N GLN A 754 -39.83 -3.98 -1.01
CA GLN A 754 -40.49 -4.03 -2.30
C GLN A 754 -40.58 -2.65 -2.96
N GLU A 755 -40.99 -1.62 -2.21
CA GLU A 755 -41.09 -0.24 -2.75
C GLU A 755 -39.75 0.31 -3.21
N ILE A 756 -38.67 0.14 -2.43
CA ILE A 756 -37.34 0.60 -2.79
C ILE A 756 -36.80 -0.19 -3.99
N LEU A 757 -36.99 -1.53 -3.98
CA LEU A 757 -36.54 -2.40 -5.08
C LEU A 757 -37.31 -2.11 -6.37
N ASP A 758 -38.61 -1.85 -6.30
CA ASP A 758 -39.43 -1.46 -7.47
C ASP A 758 -38.88 -0.19 -8.13
N ALA A 759 -38.57 0.82 -7.32
CA ALA A 759 -38.04 2.08 -7.81
C ALA A 759 -36.62 1.93 -8.39
N ALA A 760 -35.75 1.19 -7.74
CA ALA A 760 -34.39 0.89 -8.22
C ALA A 760 -34.43 0.09 -9.53
N ALA A 761 -35.20 -1.01 -9.58
CA ALA A 761 -35.33 -1.86 -10.76
C ALA A 761 -35.95 -1.14 -11.97
N ALA A 762 -36.93 -0.23 -11.75
CA ALA A 762 -37.54 0.56 -12.78
C ALA A 762 -36.54 1.49 -13.50
N ALA A 763 -35.51 1.98 -12.82
CA ALA A 763 -34.43 2.77 -13.41
C ALA A 763 -33.64 1.98 -14.48
N TYR A 764 -33.62 0.66 -14.37
CA TYR A 764 -32.97 -0.26 -15.31
C TYR A 764 -33.97 -0.97 -16.25
N GLY A 765 -35.22 -0.54 -16.27
CA GLY A 765 -36.24 -1.06 -17.20
C GLY A 765 -36.88 -2.37 -16.77
N LEU A 766 -36.65 -2.83 -15.55
CA LEU A 766 -37.25 -4.08 -15.03
C LEU A 766 -38.69 -3.86 -14.56
N SER A 767 -39.49 -4.90 -14.66
CA SER A 767 -40.92 -4.82 -14.36
C SER A 767 -41.20 -5.10 -12.87
N ARG A 768 -42.31 -4.54 -12.36
CA ARG A 768 -42.77 -4.86 -11.02
C ARG A 768 -43.03 -6.36 -10.79
N SER A 769 -43.46 -7.10 -11.81
CA SER A 769 -43.60 -8.55 -11.69
C SER A 769 -42.29 -9.29 -11.47
N TRP A 770 -41.18 -8.73 -11.97
CA TRP A 770 -39.85 -9.26 -11.68
C TRP A 770 -39.44 -9.00 -10.22
N THR A 771 -39.62 -7.78 -9.69
CA THR A 771 -39.30 -7.46 -8.30
C THR A 771 -40.22 -8.21 -7.30
N GLU A 772 -41.48 -8.39 -7.63
CA GLU A 772 -42.41 -9.22 -6.82
C GLU A 772 -41.93 -10.69 -6.75
N ALA A 773 -41.43 -11.24 -7.85
CA ALA A 773 -40.83 -12.59 -7.86
C ALA A 773 -39.55 -12.65 -7.02
N CYS A 774 -38.65 -11.69 -7.21
CA CYS A 774 -37.39 -11.57 -6.47
C CYS A 774 -37.61 -11.49 -4.94
N VAL A 775 -38.50 -10.61 -4.51
CA VAL A 775 -38.86 -10.48 -3.07
C VAL A 775 -39.53 -11.76 -2.54
N ALA A 776 -40.41 -12.39 -3.31
CA ALA A 776 -41.04 -13.63 -2.90
C ALA A 776 -40.04 -14.76 -2.70
N GLU A 777 -39.10 -14.92 -3.61
CA GLU A 777 -38.03 -15.92 -3.55
C GLU A 777 -37.13 -15.73 -2.32
N ALA A 778 -36.62 -14.50 -2.08
CA ALA A 778 -35.82 -14.18 -0.90
C ALA A 778 -36.56 -14.44 0.41
N MET A 779 -37.84 -14.08 0.48
CA MET A 779 -38.65 -14.30 1.69
C MET A 779 -39.01 -15.78 1.88
N GLU A 780 -39.20 -16.56 0.81
CA GLU A 780 -39.40 -18.01 0.86
C GLU A 780 -38.14 -18.72 1.37
N ALA A 781 -36.94 -18.32 0.89
CA ALA A 781 -35.65 -18.83 1.37
C ALA A 781 -35.43 -18.49 2.85
N GLN A 782 -35.75 -17.27 3.27
CA GLN A 782 -35.72 -16.86 4.70
C GLN A 782 -36.66 -17.76 5.54
N ALA A 783 -37.87 -18.00 5.10
CA ALA A 783 -38.82 -18.84 5.83
C ALA A 783 -38.38 -20.31 5.88
N ALA A 784 -37.82 -20.85 4.79
CA ALA A 784 -37.33 -22.21 4.70
C ALA A 784 -36.11 -22.45 5.62
N SER A 785 -35.32 -21.42 5.92
CA SER A 785 -34.19 -21.52 6.85
C SER A 785 -34.56 -21.72 8.31
N GLY A 786 -35.85 -21.56 8.66
CA GLY A 786 -36.37 -21.68 10.04
C GLY A 786 -36.07 -20.45 10.91
N LEU A 787 -35.67 -19.34 10.33
CA LEU A 787 -35.40 -18.09 11.04
C LEU A 787 -36.69 -17.46 11.56
N GLU A 788 -36.75 -17.21 12.87
CA GLU A 788 -37.89 -16.55 13.54
C GLU A 788 -37.62 -15.05 13.67
N LEU A 789 -38.12 -14.24 12.75
CA LEU A 789 -38.21 -12.78 12.85
C LEU A 789 -39.70 -12.35 13.05
N PRO A 790 -39.93 -11.13 13.58
CA PRO A 790 -41.27 -10.56 13.58
C PRO A 790 -41.92 -10.59 12.19
N GLU A 791 -43.22 -10.78 12.12
CA GLU A 791 -43.98 -10.93 10.87
C GLU A 791 -43.71 -9.78 9.90
N GLY A 792 -43.29 -10.13 8.68
CA GLY A 792 -43.02 -9.18 7.60
C GLY A 792 -41.65 -8.48 7.66
N GLN A 793 -40.81 -8.77 8.64
CA GLN A 793 -39.41 -8.25 8.63
C GLN A 793 -38.48 -9.05 7.72
N VAL A 794 -37.57 -8.33 7.08
CA VAL A 794 -36.54 -8.87 6.16
C VAL A 794 -35.24 -9.08 6.91
N SER A 795 -34.63 -10.27 6.79
CA SER A 795 -33.28 -10.53 7.31
C SER A 795 -32.21 -9.86 6.44
N ARG A 796 -31.00 -9.67 6.96
CA ARG A 796 -29.88 -9.16 6.18
C ARG A 796 -29.54 -10.12 5.00
N GLY A 797 -29.70 -11.44 5.20
CA GLY A 797 -29.54 -12.43 4.14
C GLY A 797 -30.57 -12.26 3.02
N ALA A 798 -31.86 -12.07 3.38
CA ALA A 798 -32.88 -11.81 2.38
C ALA A 798 -32.71 -10.47 1.67
N ALA A 799 -32.27 -9.44 2.40
CA ALA A 799 -31.92 -8.14 1.83
C ALA A 799 -30.78 -8.26 0.83
N ALA A 800 -29.72 -9.01 1.16
CA ALA A 800 -28.62 -9.30 0.26
C ALA A 800 -29.09 -10.07 -0.99
N SER A 801 -29.92 -11.11 -0.85
CA SER A 801 -30.45 -11.86 -1.99
C SER A 801 -31.25 -10.99 -2.96
N MET A 802 -32.08 -10.09 -2.44
CA MET A 802 -32.83 -9.14 -3.29
C MET A 802 -31.92 -8.17 -4.03
N ALA A 803 -30.90 -7.64 -3.34
CA ALA A 803 -29.96 -6.70 -3.94
C ALA A 803 -29.05 -7.40 -4.98
N ALA A 804 -28.52 -8.58 -4.69
CA ALA A 804 -27.70 -9.37 -5.59
C ALA A 804 -28.46 -9.75 -6.87
N ALA A 805 -29.71 -10.21 -6.74
CA ALA A 805 -30.54 -10.54 -7.89
C ALA A 805 -30.74 -9.35 -8.84
N LEU A 806 -30.89 -8.13 -8.29
CA LEU A 806 -31.00 -6.92 -9.13
C LEU A 806 -29.67 -6.60 -9.82
N VAL A 807 -28.54 -6.73 -9.12
CA VAL A 807 -27.20 -6.48 -9.67
C VAL A 807 -26.88 -7.45 -10.81
N GLU A 808 -27.16 -8.74 -10.62
CA GLU A 808 -26.96 -9.77 -11.64
C GLU A 808 -27.82 -9.55 -12.89
N GLU A 809 -29.05 -9.08 -12.72
CA GLU A 809 -29.92 -8.76 -13.86
C GLU A 809 -29.46 -7.51 -14.63
N VAL A 810 -28.87 -6.55 -13.92
CA VAL A 810 -28.40 -5.28 -14.52
C VAL A 810 -27.06 -5.42 -15.24
N TYR A 811 -26.11 -6.14 -14.63
CA TYR A 811 -24.72 -6.22 -15.15
C TYR A 811 -24.37 -7.57 -15.78
N GLY A 812 -25.22 -8.56 -15.66
CA GLY A 812 -24.98 -9.95 -16.07
C GLY A 812 -24.29 -10.77 -14.97
N SER A 813 -24.47 -12.07 -15.00
CA SER A 813 -23.82 -13.02 -14.07
C SER A 813 -22.38 -13.28 -14.50
#